data_04e670819f30b378478a940104c3ab35
#
_entry.id   04e670819f30b378478a940104c3ab35
#
_cell.length_a   1.000
_cell.length_b   1.000
_cell.length_c   1.000
_cell.angle_alpha   90.00
_cell.angle_beta   90.00
_cell.angle_gamma   90.00
#
_symmetry.space_group_name_H-M   'P 1'
#
loop_
_entity.id
_entity.type
_entity.pdbx_description
1 polymer ?
#
loop_
_entity_poly.entity_id
_entity_poly.type
_entity_poly.pdbx_seq_one_letter_code
_entity_poly.pdbx_strand_id
1 'polypeptide(L)'
;MRFVSEMQHHNRTSTDLTACIYAFSFITRNTMMQELDRDTSDPMIEKKSSTSSVAPIFKWKVLAIVFILISVVLLITLIVIVTKQSKTKAEPNENKSPDSIRNASVPSCADGMSNPSEPPKSAGVFDDLTVFEITSVRDYLLMQTELNLTRYEEATVNSNYIYLVKLLPPSKNEALAYLDGDGPKPKRKAIAIVFHGATFPPMVREYIISPVTNPNNHKIRNIPGKLRDFVPFNARPFDGSIEGNVLNEAIINNASQALLKLMRESYDGYTYTNCTDKCLSFSFTAPMGFSSKDRYTWIFFIRKVTGEYSHPLDLQLLVDHSGADVREWKVLKVIYNNQTFDSVDELVNEYNKGTIRKIKIPSPIGVGPLFSSYERRGDPQPVKPMRGPEMYEPDGKRYTVNGRHVNYMSWSFDFRMDSNSGMQIYNIKFHGERIIYELSLQEAAATYGGYYPNPSWNNFLDGNFRMGMNNLELVRGVDCPNTATFFDLVHMIGAPKPLTFHNAVCVFELNTGMPLRRHYDNNFMGGYRFYGGMADHVLVLRSITAAYNYDYVFDFIFYQNGVIEVKIAASGYVFGAFYDSNTDPYGYTLYEHFTSGTHDHLFNYKVDLDVGGRKNSYETIEIGIENITERWFPNKRRIQKVLKRSVKNTELDGAYKFNFDTPKYLNFFNDAEKNRVGVKKGYRIQLGGILKQLYPEDWMMVPMMSWSLYQMAVTKYKENETQSSSIYNQNAPADPQVS
;
A
#
# COMPACT_ATOMS: atom_id res chain seq x y z
N MET A 1 5.07 -4.64 10.58
CA MET A 1 5.07 -5.86 11.42
C MET A 1 6.43 -6.51 11.30
N ARG A 2 7.09 -6.81 12.40
CA ARG A 2 8.40 -7.51 12.42
C ARG A 2 8.24 -8.88 13.05
N PHE A 3 8.71 -9.91 12.37
CA PHE A 3 8.85 -11.26 12.90
C PHE A 3 10.32 -11.46 13.32
N VAL A 4 10.54 -11.74 14.57
CA VAL A 4 11.90 -11.94 15.12
C VAL A 4 12.05 -13.38 15.55
N SER A 5 13.02 -14.07 14.95
CA SER A 5 13.38 -15.44 15.32
C SER A 5 14.31 -15.44 16.55
N GLU A 6 13.94 -16.13 17.60
CA GLU A 6 14.86 -16.54 18.65
C GLU A 6 15.45 -17.92 18.31
N MET A 7 16.08 -18.03 17.13
CA MET A 7 16.81 -19.24 16.78
C MET A 7 18.19 -19.21 17.42
N GLN A 8 18.39 -20.04 18.43
CA GLN A 8 19.73 -20.46 18.81
C GLN A 8 20.19 -21.54 17.83
N HIS A 9 21.02 -21.13 16.86
CA HIS A 9 21.63 -22.06 15.92
C HIS A 9 22.70 -22.92 16.61
N HIS A 10 22.59 -24.23 16.38
CA HIS A 10 23.68 -25.14 16.59
C HIS A 10 24.66 -25.03 15.42
N ASN A 11 25.79 -24.40 15.67
CA ASN A 11 27.00 -24.74 14.93
C ASN A 11 28.08 -25.13 15.95
N ARG A 12 28.71 -26.24 15.67
CA ARG A 12 29.89 -26.71 16.41
C ARG A 12 31.00 -25.67 16.24
N THR A 13 31.23 -24.94 17.28
CA THR A 13 32.42 -24.35 17.87
C THR A 13 32.01 -23.08 18.63
N SER A 14 32.16 -23.20 19.93
CA SER A 14 32.16 -22.18 20.98
C SER A 14 31.99 -20.73 20.57
N THR A 15 30.89 -20.11 20.95
CA THR A 15 30.77 -18.86 21.71
C THR A 15 29.32 -18.43 21.80
N ASP A 16 28.88 -18.13 23.01
CA ASP A 16 27.54 -17.69 23.36
C ASP A 16 27.12 -16.44 22.59
N LEU A 17 25.98 -16.52 21.91
CA LEU A 17 25.32 -15.38 21.26
C LEU A 17 24.04 -15.04 22.01
N THR A 18 24.15 -14.08 22.92
CA THR A 18 22.98 -13.36 23.45
C THR A 18 22.71 -12.17 22.56
N ALA A 19 21.70 -12.25 21.69
CA ALA A 19 21.29 -11.13 20.87
C ALA A 19 20.39 -10.17 21.69
N CYS A 20 20.96 -9.04 22.13
CA CYS A 20 20.18 -7.89 22.58
C CYS A 20 19.66 -7.14 21.36
N ILE A 21 18.36 -7.11 21.15
CA ILE A 21 17.70 -6.34 20.09
C ILE A 21 17.26 -5.01 20.67
N TYR A 22 17.86 -3.94 20.16
CA TYR A 22 17.36 -2.59 20.39
C TYR A 22 16.24 -2.28 19.39
N ALA A 23 15.04 -2.07 19.89
CA ALA A 23 13.94 -1.55 19.11
C ALA A 23 14.09 -0.03 18.98
N PHE A 24 14.34 0.47 17.78
CA PHE A 24 14.16 1.88 17.46
C PHE A 24 12.75 2.08 16.94
N SER A 25 11.97 2.79 17.72
CA SER A 25 10.68 3.34 17.31
C SER A 25 10.93 4.59 16.47
N PHE A 26 10.65 4.55 15.15
CA PHE A 26 10.56 5.75 14.36
C PHE A 26 9.18 6.37 14.56
N ILE A 27 9.15 7.40 15.39
CA ILE A 27 8.05 8.36 15.43
C ILE A 27 8.29 9.31 14.26
N THR A 28 7.37 9.39 13.31
CA THR A 28 7.31 10.50 12.36
C THR A 28 6.91 11.75 13.14
N ARG A 29 7.89 12.47 13.66
CA ARG A 29 7.70 13.83 14.16
C ARG A 29 7.91 14.79 12.99
N ASN A 30 6.86 15.43 12.55
CA ASN A 30 6.95 16.74 11.93
C ASN A 30 7.39 17.73 13.02
N THR A 31 8.67 18.06 13.05
CA THR A 31 9.18 19.11 13.92
C THR A 31 9.57 20.29 13.05
N MET A 32 8.81 21.37 13.19
CA MET A 32 9.26 22.71 12.77
C MET A 32 10.55 23.07 13.49
N MET A 33 11.57 23.45 12.71
CA MET A 33 12.75 24.14 13.24
C MET A 33 12.40 25.59 13.50
N GLN A 34 12.62 26.03 14.73
CA GLN A 34 12.88 27.42 15.04
C GLN A 34 14.39 27.62 15.17
N GLU A 35 14.87 28.60 14.42
CA GLU A 35 16.23 29.16 14.54
C GLU A 35 16.47 29.77 15.91
N LEU A 36 17.66 29.54 16.44
CA LEU A 36 18.29 30.44 17.41
C LEU A 36 19.77 30.53 17.15
N ASP A 37 20.13 31.73 16.68
CA ASP A 37 21.47 32.27 16.61
C ASP A 37 22.17 32.28 17.97
N ARG A 38 23.47 32.00 17.99
CA ARG A 38 24.48 32.75 18.77
C ARG A 38 25.91 32.39 18.45
N ASP A 39 26.57 33.47 18.04
CA ASP A 39 28.01 33.76 17.97
C ASP A 39 28.84 33.29 19.17
N THR A 40 30.12 32.91 18.91
CA THR A 40 31.36 33.57 19.40
C THR A 40 32.63 32.77 19.09
N SER A 41 33.50 33.41 18.28
CA SER A 41 34.95 33.66 18.43
C SER A 41 35.98 32.62 18.89
N ASP A 42 36.94 32.41 18.00
CA ASP A 42 38.39 32.16 18.01
C ASP A 42 39.18 32.29 19.35
N PRO A 43 40.49 31.89 19.49
CA PRO A 43 41.57 31.81 18.50
C PRO A 43 42.68 30.73 18.66
N MET A 44 43.47 30.59 17.56
CA MET A 44 44.92 30.32 17.42
C MET A 44 45.76 29.60 18.48
N ILE A 45 46.66 28.72 18.01
CA ILE A 45 48.12 28.76 18.26
C ILE A 45 48.91 27.98 17.20
N GLU A 46 50.02 28.58 16.85
CA GLU A 46 51.04 28.39 15.80
C GLU A 46 52.16 27.38 16.16
N LYS A 47 52.87 26.95 15.07
CA LYS A 47 54.34 26.74 14.86
C LYS A 47 54.96 25.41 15.36
N LYS A 48 55.82 24.78 14.65
CA LYS A 48 57.02 25.06 13.80
C LYS A 48 57.59 23.75 13.27
N SER A 49 58.08 23.69 12.13
CA SER A 49 59.38 23.74 11.40
C SER A 49 60.12 22.40 11.42
N SER A 50 60.70 21.95 10.41
CA SER A 50 61.63 22.17 9.35
C SER A 50 62.37 20.85 9.08
N THR A 51 62.67 20.49 7.87
CA THR A 51 63.97 20.54 7.24
C THR A 51 63.99 19.85 5.88
N SER A 52 64.79 20.41 5.04
CA SER A 52 65.04 20.22 3.63
C SER A 52 65.74 18.89 3.25
N SER A 53 65.46 18.37 2.05
CA SER A 53 66.54 17.81 1.19
C SER A 53 66.16 17.94 -0.29
N VAL A 54 67.13 18.43 -1.03
CA VAL A 54 67.14 18.75 -2.46
C VAL A 54 67.44 17.47 -3.27
N ALA A 55 66.72 17.20 -4.32
CA ALA A 55 67.10 16.30 -5.43
C ALA A 55 66.20 16.47 -6.66
N PRO A 56 66.51 16.06 -7.89
CA PRO A 56 66.95 16.98 -8.93
C PRO A 56 65.84 17.31 -9.94
N ILE A 57 65.85 18.58 -10.35
CA ILE A 57 64.88 19.29 -11.23
C ILE A 57 64.83 18.76 -12.68
N PHE A 58 65.73 17.85 -13.07
CA PHE A 58 65.88 17.49 -14.49
C PHE A 58 64.82 16.44 -14.99
N LYS A 59 64.31 15.57 -14.14
CA LYS A 59 63.31 14.57 -14.57
C LYS A 59 61.90 15.14 -14.74
N TRP A 60 61.57 16.21 -14.04
CA TRP A 60 60.25 16.82 -14.10
C TRP A 60 60.00 17.63 -15.38
N LYS A 61 61.01 18.18 -15.99
CA LYS A 61 60.88 18.95 -17.26
C LYS A 61 60.55 18.03 -18.43
N VAL A 62 61.09 16.81 -18.47
CA VAL A 62 60.77 15.84 -19.52
C VAL A 62 59.37 15.28 -19.34
N LEU A 63 58.93 14.98 -18.12
CA LEU A 63 57.55 14.54 -17.83
C LEU A 63 56.55 15.63 -18.18
N ALA A 64 56.81 16.89 -17.89
CA ALA A 64 55.93 18.01 -18.23
C ALA A 64 55.76 18.20 -19.74
N ILE A 65 56.84 18.02 -20.53
CA ILE A 65 56.77 18.10 -21.99
C ILE A 65 55.94 16.96 -22.57
N VAL A 66 56.10 15.75 -22.05
CA VAL A 66 55.30 14.59 -22.48
C VAL A 66 53.82 14.78 -22.12
N PHE A 67 53.52 15.33 -20.94
CA PHE A 67 52.16 15.63 -20.54
C PHE A 67 51.51 16.73 -21.41
N ILE A 68 52.25 17.76 -21.78
CA ILE A 68 51.77 18.82 -22.69
C ILE A 68 51.48 18.23 -24.08
N LEU A 69 52.36 17.37 -24.60
CA LEU A 69 52.13 16.73 -25.91
C LEU A 69 50.89 15.81 -25.90
N ILE A 70 50.67 15.02 -24.85
CA ILE A 70 49.48 14.20 -24.68
C ILE A 70 48.21 15.06 -24.57
N SER A 71 48.28 16.17 -23.84
CA SER A 71 47.17 17.09 -23.69
C SER A 71 46.78 17.77 -25.00
N VAL A 72 47.77 18.12 -25.83
CA VAL A 72 47.55 18.72 -27.16
C VAL A 72 46.90 17.69 -28.10
N VAL A 73 47.32 16.42 -28.07
CA VAL A 73 46.74 15.36 -28.89
C VAL A 73 45.30 15.10 -28.45
N LEU A 74 45.01 15.05 -27.14
CA LEU A 74 43.66 14.91 -26.60
C LEU A 74 42.77 16.09 -26.98
N LEU A 75 43.30 17.31 -26.96
CA LEU A 75 42.55 18.51 -27.34
C LEU A 75 42.19 18.50 -28.84
N ILE A 76 43.15 18.11 -29.70
CA ILE A 76 42.91 17.98 -31.15
C ILE A 76 41.85 16.88 -31.41
N THR A 77 41.91 15.74 -30.69
CA THR A 77 40.94 14.66 -30.82
C THR A 77 39.56 15.13 -30.37
N LEU A 78 39.47 15.88 -29.29
CA LEU A 78 38.21 16.46 -28.78
C LEU A 78 37.62 17.47 -29.80
N ILE A 79 38.47 18.33 -30.41
CA ILE A 79 38.02 19.29 -31.44
C ILE A 79 37.51 18.55 -32.67
N VAL A 80 38.12 17.44 -33.10
CA VAL A 80 37.68 16.64 -34.23
C VAL A 80 36.36 15.93 -33.91
N ILE A 81 36.14 15.48 -32.68
CA ILE A 81 34.87 14.86 -32.24
C ILE A 81 33.79 15.93 -32.20
N VAL A 82 34.04 17.10 -31.63
CA VAL A 82 33.06 18.19 -31.56
C VAL A 82 32.72 18.76 -32.95
N THR A 83 33.69 18.86 -33.86
CA THR A 83 33.42 19.31 -35.25
C THR A 83 32.72 18.25 -36.10
N LYS A 84 32.85 16.97 -35.76
CA LYS A 84 32.07 15.89 -36.40
C LYS A 84 30.62 15.85 -35.93
N GLN A 85 30.35 16.22 -34.68
CA GLN A 85 28.99 16.33 -34.14
C GLN A 85 28.22 17.58 -34.59
N SER A 86 28.93 18.66 -35.03
CA SER A 86 28.28 19.90 -35.46
C SER A 86 27.79 19.93 -36.91
N LYS A 87 27.89 18.81 -37.66
CA LYS A 87 27.37 18.67 -39.03
C LYS A 87 26.00 17.96 -39.13
N THR A 88 25.38 17.60 -38.04
CA THR A 88 23.95 17.30 -38.02
C THR A 88 23.21 18.60 -37.75
N LYS A 89 22.52 19.13 -38.78
CA LYS A 89 21.71 20.33 -38.73
C LYS A 89 20.71 20.23 -37.54
N ALA A 90 20.88 21.13 -36.57
CA ALA A 90 19.83 21.43 -35.61
C ALA A 90 18.93 22.51 -36.26
N GLU A 91 17.69 22.14 -36.51
CA GLU A 91 16.60 23.11 -36.68
C GLU A 91 16.39 23.85 -35.36
N PRO A 92 16.00 25.15 -35.42
CA PRO A 92 15.87 25.96 -34.19
C PRO A 92 14.65 25.43 -33.40
N ASN A 93 14.90 25.03 -32.16
CA ASN A 93 13.88 24.66 -31.20
C ASN A 93 13.11 25.93 -30.79
N GLU A 94 11.91 26.07 -31.29
CA GLU A 94 10.95 27.03 -30.77
C GLU A 94 10.67 26.72 -29.29
N ASN A 95 10.59 27.79 -28.49
CA ASN A 95 10.20 27.78 -27.10
C ASN A 95 8.94 26.95 -26.90
N LYS A 96 9.09 25.72 -26.42
CA LYS A 96 7.94 24.92 -25.97
C LYS A 96 7.51 25.45 -24.62
N SER A 97 6.30 26.00 -24.61
CA SER A 97 5.58 26.41 -23.40
C SER A 97 5.41 25.21 -22.43
N PRO A 98 5.14 25.44 -21.13
CA PRO A 98 4.90 24.39 -20.13
C PRO A 98 3.79 23.38 -20.47
N ASP A 99 3.02 23.63 -21.53
CA ASP A 99 1.94 22.73 -21.97
C ASP A 99 2.40 21.43 -22.66
N SER A 100 3.70 21.30 -22.98
CA SER A 100 4.20 20.05 -23.59
C SER A 100 4.40 18.89 -22.60
N ILE A 101 4.27 19.14 -21.29
CA ILE A 101 4.30 18.10 -20.25
C ILE A 101 2.90 17.47 -20.07
N ARG A 102 1.84 18.12 -20.55
CA ARG A 102 0.46 17.58 -20.53
C ARG A 102 0.25 16.36 -21.43
N ASN A 103 1.20 16.06 -22.31
CA ASN A 103 1.16 14.90 -23.20
C ASN A 103 2.23 13.84 -22.90
N ALA A 104 2.84 13.84 -21.70
CA ALA A 104 3.28 12.58 -21.14
C ALA A 104 1.98 11.81 -20.86
N SER A 105 1.48 11.10 -21.86
CA SER A 105 0.43 10.12 -21.69
C SER A 105 0.85 9.29 -20.49
N VAL A 106 0.09 9.35 -19.40
CA VAL A 106 -0.02 8.20 -18.49
C VAL A 106 -0.04 7.02 -19.43
N PRO A 107 0.89 6.04 -19.32
CA PRO A 107 0.92 4.92 -20.23
C PRO A 107 -0.50 4.37 -20.25
N SER A 108 -1.18 4.51 -21.39
CA SER A 108 -2.53 4.03 -21.50
C SER A 108 -2.41 2.53 -21.31
N CYS A 109 -3.11 1.97 -20.34
CA CYS A 109 -3.21 0.52 -20.15
C CYS A 109 -3.71 -0.22 -21.40
N ALA A 110 -3.83 0.46 -22.53
CA ALA A 110 -4.45 -0.03 -23.75
C ALA A 110 -3.49 -0.76 -24.71
N ASP A 111 -2.19 -0.54 -24.65
CA ASP A 111 -1.29 -0.98 -25.73
C ASP A 111 -0.51 -2.28 -25.48
N GLY A 112 -0.71 -2.94 -24.37
CA GLY A 112 -0.09 -4.23 -24.04
C GLY A 112 -0.96 -5.44 -24.36
N MET A 113 -1.65 -5.49 -25.50
CA MET A 113 -2.38 -6.69 -25.90
C MET A 113 -1.41 -7.75 -26.43
N SER A 114 -0.87 -8.59 -25.56
CA SER A 114 -0.47 -9.92 -25.99
C SER A 114 -1.75 -10.69 -26.36
N ASN A 115 -1.83 -11.20 -27.58
CA ASN A 115 -2.80 -12.23 -27.95
C ASN A 115 -2.81 -13.30 -26.86
N PRO A 116 -3.98 -13.90 -26.53
CA PRO A 116 -4.05 -14.99 -25.57
C PRO A 116 -3.04 -16.04 -25.99
N SER A 117 -1.88 -16.02 -25.32
CA SER A 117 -0.79 -16.95 -25.62
C SER A 117 -1.19 -18.34 -25.13
N GLU A 118 -0.51 -19.36 -25.63
CA GLU A 118 -0.69 -20.76 -25.26
C GLU A 118 -0.78 -20.97 -23.73
N PRO A 119 -1.48 -22.03 -23.28
CA PRO A 119 -1.57 -22.34 -21.85
C PRO A 119 -0.16 -22.39 -21.24
N PRO A 120 0.01 -21.84 -20.03
CA PRO A 120 1.31 -21.77 -19.38
C PRO A 120 1.88 -23.17 -19.19
N LYS A 121 3.10 -23.41 -19.66
CA LYS A 121 3.76 -24.74 -19.60
C LYS A 121 3.97 -25.23 -18.15
N SER A 122 4.05 -24.34 -17.17
CA SER A 122 4.18 -24.67 -15.73
C SER A 122 3.92 -23.45 -14.83
N ALA A 123 2.67 -23.10 -14.58
CA ALA A 123 2.38 -22.12 -13.54
C ALA A 123 2.64 -22.69 -12.13
N GLY A 124 3.19 -21.93 -11.22
CA GLY A 124 3.32 -22.28 -9.80
C GLY A 124 1.95 -22.49 -9.13
N VAL A 125 1.96 -23.03 -7.92
CA VAL A 125 0.72 -23.32 -7.17
C VAL A 125 -0.01 -22.03 -6.81
N PHE A 126 0.75 -20.96 -6.53
CA PHE A 126 0.25 -19.66 -6.10
C PHE A 126 0.32 -18.59 -7.19
N ASP A 127 0.85 -18.89 -8.38
CA ASP A 127 0.95 -17.91 -9.45
C ASP A 127 -0.43 -17.36 -9.83
N ASP A 128 -0.51 -16.07 -10.09
CA ASP A 128 -1.73 -15.44 -10.59
C ASP A 128 -2.22 -16.10 -11.89
N LEU A 129 -3.51 -15.93 -12.18
CA LEU A 129 -4.06 -16.40 -13.46
C LEU A 129 -3.41 -15.65 -14.62
N THR A 130 -3.07 -16.37 -15.67
CA THR A 130 -2.58 -15.79 -16.93
C THR A 130 -3.71 -15.17 -17.73
N VAL A 131 -3.37 -14.34 -18.72
CA VAL A 131 -4.33 -13.79 -19.70
C VAL A 131 -5.16 -14.91 -20.32
N PHE A 132 -4.51 -16.02 -20.72
CA PHE A 132 -5.20 -17.19 -21.29
C PHE A 132 -6.22 -17.79 -20.31
N GLU A 133 -5.81 -18.05 -19.06
CA GLU A 133 -6.69 -18.67 -18.05
C GLU A 133 -7.88 -17.78 -17.72
N ILE A 134 -7.67 -16.47 -17.54
CA ILE A 134 -8.75 -15.51 -17.27
C ILE A 134 -9.73 -15.46 -18.45
N THR A 135 -9.20 -15.40 -19.69
CA THR A 135 -10.02 -15.36 -20.91
C THR A 135 -10.84 -16.63 -21.02
N SER A 136 -10.23 -17.80 -20.81
CA SER A 136 -10.93 -19.09 -20.86
C SER A 136 -12.07 -19.17 -19.84
N VAL A 137 -11.84 -18.68 -18.61
CA VAL A 137 -12.86 -18.65 -17.56
C VAL A 137 -13.99 -17.69 -17.91
N ARG A 138 -13.66 -16.47 -18.38
CA ARG A 138 -14.65 -15.46 -18.82
C ARG A 138 -15.54 -16.03 -19.94
N ASP A 139 -14.92 -16.54 -20.99
CA ASP A 139 -15.63 -17.02 -22.17
C ASP A 139 -16.50 -18.24 -21.85
N TYR A 140 -16.01 -19.14 -20.99
CA TYR A 140 -16.81 -20.24 -20.48
C TYR A 140 -18.07 -19.76 -19.75
N LEU A 141 -17.95 -18.79 -18.84
CA LEU A 141 -19.09 -18.26 -18.09
C LEU A 141 -20.10 -17.55 -19.01
N LEU A 142 -19.62 -16.79 -20.00
CA LEU A 142 -20.49 -16.11 -20.98
C LEU A 142 -21.30 -17.09 -21.83
N MET A 143 -20.87 -18.34 -21.98
CA MET A 143 -21.61 -19.40 -22.68
C MET A 143 -22.67 -20.09 -21.81
N GLN A 144 -22.70 -19.85 -20.51
CA GLN A 144 -23.67 -20.46 -19.60
C GLN A 144 -25.01 -19.72 -19.67
N THR A 145 -25.97 -20.28 -20.38
CA THR A 145 -27.27 -19.63 -20.61
C THR A 145 -28.07 -19.40 -19.34
N GLU A 146 -27.91 -20.26 -18.32
CA GLU A 146 -28.57 -20.14 -17.01
C GLU A 146 -28.12 -18.92 -16.20
N LEU A 147 -26.93 -18.37 -16.48
CA LEU A 147 -26.42 -17.17 -15.84
C LEU A 147 -26.94 -15.89 -16.50
N ASN A 148 -27.40 -15.99 -17.75
CA ASN A 148 -27.89 -14.86 -18.55
C ASN A 148 -26.97 -13.64 -18.50
N LEU A 149 -25.68 -13.85 -18.81
CA LEU A 149 -24.63 -12.83 -18.70
C LEU A 149 -24.60 -11.94 -19.92
N THR A 150 -24.52 -10.64 -19.67
CA THR A 150 -24.20 -9.60 -20.67
C THR A 150 -22.69 -9.38 -20.71
N ARG A 151 -22.15 -9.16 -21.90
CA ARG A 151 -20.74 -8.75 -22.02
C ARG A 151 -20.51 -7.42 -21.32
N TYR A 152 -19.34 -7.25 -20.71
CA TYR A 152 -19.05 -6.08 -19.89
C TYR A 152 -19.22 -4.75 -20.65
N GLU A 153 -18.83 -4.73 -21.92
CA GLU A 153 -18.93 -3.54 -22.79
C GLU A 153 -20.36 -3.08 -23.06
N GLU A 154 -21.32 -4.01 -22.96
CA GLU A 154 -22.76 -3.78 -23.21
C GLU A 154 -23.55 -3.74 -21.90
N ALA A 155 -22.89 -4.03 -20.78
CA ALA A 155 -23.56 -4.17 -19.48
C ALA A 155 -23.94 -2.80 -18.91
N THR A 156 -25.05 -2.82 -18.19
CA THR A 156 -25.57 -1.69 -17.40
C THR A 156 -25.75 -2.16 -15.96
N VAL A 157 -26.10 -1.26 -15.05
CA VAL A 157 -26.29 -1.62 -13.63
C VAL A 157 -27.36 -2.72 -13.42
N ASN A 158 -28.36 -2.76 -14.29
CA ASN A 158 -29.41 -3.78 -14.24
C ASN A 158 -29.14 -5.03 -15.11
N SER A 159 -27.89 -5.23 -15.56
CA SER A 159 -27.45 -6.42 -16.28
C SER A 159 -26.85 -7.46 -15.30
N ASN A 160 -26.80 -8.73 -15.75
CA ASN A 160 -25.93 -9.72 -15.13
C ASN A 160 -24.58 -9.67 -15.84
N TYR A 161 -23.48 -9.41 -15.13
CA TYR A 161 -22.17 -9.34 -15.75
C TYR A 161 -21.03 -9.78 -14.81
N ILE A 162 -19.93 -10.20 -15.39
CA ILE A 162 -18.71 -10.59 -14.65
C ILE A 162 -17.97 -9.31 -14.23
N TYR A 163 -17.83 -9.10 -12.93
CA TYR A 163 -17.08 -7.98 -12.37
C TYR A 163 -15.59 -8.30 -12.20
N LEU A 164 -15.26 -9.52 -11.71
CA LEU A 164 -13.88 -9.91 -11.37
C LEU A 164 -13.67 -11.38 -11.70
N VAL A 165 -12.48 -11.69 -12.25
CA VAL A 165 -11.94 -13.08 -12.32
C VAL A 165 -10.55 -13.09 -11.72
N LYS A 166 -10.31 -13.95 -10.72
CA LYS A 166 -9.01 -14.10 -10.06
C LYS A 166 -8.72 -15.54 -9.63
N LEU A 167 -7.47 -15.82 -9.27
CA LEU A 167 -7.09 -17.13 -8.72
C LEU A 167 -7.84 -17.39 -7.40
N LEU A 168 -8.38 -18.61 -7.26
CA LEU A 168 -8.69 -19.20 -5.97
C LEU A 168 -7.45 -20.02 -5.54
N PRO A 169 -6.66 -19.56 -4.55
CA PRO A 169 -5.57 -20.37 -4.03
C PRO A 169 -6.08 -21.74 -3.57
N PRO A 170 -5.30 -22.82 -3.72
CA PRO A 170 -5.67 -24.12 -3.17
C PRO A 170 -5.78 -24.06 -1.66
N SER A 171 -6.50 -25.01 -1.07
CA SER A 171 -6.49 -25.18 0.39
C SER A 171 -5.07 -25.43 0.89
N LYS A 172 -4.80 -25.07 2.15
CA LYS A 172 -3.48 -25.31 2.76
C LYS A 172 -3.09 -26.79 2.70
N ASN A 173 -4.05 -27.68 2.93
CA ASN A 173 -3.81 -29.12 2.86
C ASN A 173 -3.41 -29.59 1.46
N GLU A 174 -4.14 -29.16 0.40
CA GLU A 174 -3.79 -29.48 -0.99
C GLU A 174 -2.41 -28.91 -1.39
N ALA A 175 -2.16 -27.65 -1.00
CA ALA A 175 -0.89 -26.99 -1.31
C ALA A 175 0.30 -27.68 -0.64
N LEU A 176 0.19 -27.95 0.67
CA LEU A 176 1.28 -28.55 1.44
C LEU A 176 1.55 -30.00 1.03
N ALA A 177 0.51 -30.79 0.75
CA ALA A 177 0.70 -32.14 0.23
C ALA A 177 1.58 -32.14 -1.04
N TYR A 178 1.36 -31.19 -1.95
CA TYR A 178 2.20 -31.08 -3.15
C TYR A 178 3.59 -30.52 -2.85
N LEU A 179 3.68 -29.45 -2.07
CA LEU A 179 4.95 -28.74 -1.80
C LEU A 179 5.93 -29.56 -0.96
N ASP A 180 5.42 -30.47 -0.13
CA ASP A 180 6.21 -31.36 0.72
C ASP A 180 6.45 -32.74 0.06
N GLY A 181 5.92 -32.95 -1.16
CA GLY A 181 6.16 -34.13 -1.98
C GLY A 181 5.21 -35.31 -1.75
N ASP A 182 4.14 -35.12 -0.93
CA ASP A 182 3.23 -36.18 -0.51
C ASP A 182 2.00 -36.33 -1.44
N GLY A 183 1.81 -35.41 -2.40
CA GLY A 183 0.60 -35.37 -3.22
C GLY A 183 0.76 -34.78 -4.62
N PRO A 184 -0.27 -34.90 -5.46
CA PRO A 184 -0.27 -34.32 -6.81
C PRO A 184 -0.39 -32.80 -6.75
N LYS A 185 0.08 -32.14 -7.83
CA LYS A 185 -0.10 -30.69 -7.98
C LYS A 185 -1.59 -30.31 -7.97
N PRO A 186 -2.02 -29.37 -7.13
CA PRO A 186 -3.41 -28.91 -7.07
C PRO A 186 -3.89 -28.40 -8.42
N LYS A 187 -5.14 -28.74 -8.78
CA LYS A 187 -5.77 -28.15 -9.97
C LYS A 187 -6.03 -26.68 -9.73
N ARG A 188 -5.62 -25.83 -10.66
CA ARG A 188 -5.87 -24.39 -10.58
C ARG A 188 -7.37 -24.10 -10.72
N LYS A 189 -7.87 -23.24 -9.86
CA LYS A 189 -9.28 -22.83 -9.79
C LYS A 189 -9.35 -21.30 -9.85
N ALA A 190 -10.46 -20.78 -10.39
CA ALA A 190 -10.75 -19.35 -10.37
C ALA A 190 -11.95 -19.02 -9.48
N ILE A 191 -11.98 -17.81 -8.95
CA ILE A 191 -13.20 -17.16 -8.47
C ILE A 191 -13.62 -16.15 -9.52
N ALA A 192 -14.91 -16.17 -9.88
CA ALA A 192 -15.57 -15.10 -10.60
C ALA A 192 -16.61 -14.45 -9.71
N ILE A 193 -16.57 -13.12 -9.60
CA ILE A 193 -17.60 -12.31 -8.95
C ILE A 193 -18.54 -11.81 -10.04
N VAL A 194 -19.82 -12.13 -9.92
CA VAL A 194 -20.87 -11.77 -10.87
C VAL A 194 -21.89 -10.88 -10.18
N PHE A 195 -22.16 -9.73 -10.78
CA PHE A 195 -23.26 -8.87 -10.38
C PHE A 195 -24.51 -9.31 -11.15
N HIS A 196 -25.54 -9.70 -10.43
CA HIS A 196 -26.83 -10.12 -10.96
C HIS A 196 -27.85 -8.99 -10.81
N GLY A 197 -27.68 -7.91 -11.59
CA GLY A 197 -28.55 -6.75 -11.58
C GLY A 197 -29.94 -7.04 -12.20
N ALA A 198 -30.01 -7.97 -13.15
CA ALA A 198 -31.25 -8.35 -13.82
C ALA A 198 -32.12 -9.34 -13.02
N THR A 199 -31.67 -9.83 -11.88
CA THR A 199 -32.47 -10.73 -11.02
C THR A 199 -33.37 -9.95 -10.06
N PHE A 200 -34.39 -10.60 -9.55
CA PHE A 200 -35.25 -10.03 -8.50
C PHE A 200 -35.31 -10.93 -7.27
N PRO A 201 -34.80 -10.49 -6.11
CA PRO A 201 -34.03 -9.25 -5.91
C PRO A 201 -32.65 -9.31 -6.61
N PRO A 202 -32.05 -8.15 -6.95
CA PRO A 202 -30.69 -8.12 -7.48
C PRO A 202 -29.69 -8.54 -6.39
N MET A 203 -28.59 -9.20 -6.80
CA MET A 203 -27.62 -9.76 -5.86
C MET A 203 -26.23 -9.88 -6.46
N VAL A 204 -25.24 -10.16 -5.62
CA VAL A 204 -23.89 -10.53 -6.03
C VAL A 204 -23.60 -11.97 -5.64
N ARG A 205 -23.00 -12.74 -6.54
CA ARG A 205 -22.56 -14.11 -6.28
C ARG A 205 -21.11 -14.32 -6.67
N GLU A 206 -20.48 -15.24 -5.96
CA GLU A 206 -19.17 -15.77 -6.31
C GLU A 206 -19.33 -17.18 -6.90
N TYR A 207 -18.59 -17.42 -7.97
CA TYR A 207 -18.53 -18.72 -8.61
C TYR A 207 -17.11 -19.27 -8.57
N ILE A 208 -16.95 -20.57 -8.28
CA ILE A 208 -15.70 -21.29 -8.41
C ILE A 208 -15.72 -22.00 -9.76
N ILE A 209 -14.71 -21.75 -10.59
CA ILE A 209 -14.55 -22.34 -11.91
C ILE A 209 -13.33 -23.25 -11.92
N SER A 210 -13.46 -24.46 -12.48
CA SER A 210 -12.38 -25.45 -12.56
C SER A 210 -12.60 -26.43 -13.71
N PRO A 211 -11.49 -26.86 -14.40
CA PRO A 211 -10.16 -26.27 -14.38
C PRO A 211 -10.11 -24.94 -15.13
N VAL A 212 -9.11 -24.07 -14.88
CA VAL A 212 -9.06 -22.72 -15.49
C VAL A 212 -8.59 -22.71 -16.95
N THR A 213 -7.82 -23.72 -17.39
CA THR A 213 -7.29 -23.82 -18.78
C THR A 213 -8.29 -24.38 -19.77
N ASN A 214 -9.24 -25.17 -19.33
CA ASN A 214 -10.36 -25.74 -20.12
C ASN A 214 -11.57 -25.86 -19.20
N PRO A 215 -12.24 -24.75 -18.86
CA PRO A 215 -13.33 -24.74 -17.92
C PRO A 215 -14.51 -25.60 -18.39
N ASN A 216 -15.00 -26.46 -17.53
CA ASN A 216 -16.13 -27.33 -17.79
C ASN A 216 -17.10 -27.49 -16.60
N ASN A 217 -16.80 -26.82 -15.50
CA ASN A 217 -17.62 -26.83 -14.29
C ASN A 217 -17.54 -25.51 -13.56
N HIS A 218 -18.67 -25.01 -13.11
CA HIS A 218 -18.78 -23.90 -12.18
C HIS A 218 -19.77 -24.23 -11.06
N LYS A 219 -19.53 -23.66 -9.90
CA LYS A 219 -20.42 -23.79 -8.75
C LYS A 219 -20.44 -22.51 -7.93
N ILE A 220 -21.58 -22.22 -7.30
CA ILE A 220 -21.72 -21.12 -6.36
C ILE A 220 -20.77 -21.38 -5.17
N ARG A 221 -20.03 -20.35 -4.78
CA ARG A 221 -19.18 -20.36 -3.58
C ARG A 221 -19.96 -19.79 -2.40
N ASN A 222 -19.99 -20.54 -1.30
CA ASN A 222 -20.40 -19.98 -0.01
C ASN A 222 -19.32 -19.03 0.48
N ILE A 223 -19.64 -17.75 0.62
CA ILE A 223 -18.71 -16.72 1.04
C ILE A 223 -18.45 -16.88 2.54
N PRO A 224 -17.19 -17.05 2.99
CA PRO A 224 -16.89 -17.22 4.41
C PRO A 224 -17.43 -16.06 5.24
N GLY A 225 -17.94 -16.37 6.42
CA GLY A 225 -18.52 -15.38 7.34
C GLY A 225 -19.89 -14.84 6.93
N LYS A 226 -20.43 -15.22 5.76
CA LYS A 226 -21.79 -14.87 5.33
C LYS A 226 -22.76 -16.01 5.60
N LEU A 227 -23.96 -15.66 6.06
CA LEU A 227 -25.05 -16.61 6.28
C LEU A 227 -25.75 -17.04 4.98
N ARG A 228 -25.43 -16.38 3.86
CA ARG A 228 -26.08 -16.56 2.56
C ARG A 228 -25.03 -16.87 1.49
N ASP A 229 -25.47 -17.57 0.44
CA ASP A 229 -24.69 -17.85 -0.76
C ASP A 229 -24.64 -16.66 -1.75
N PHE A 230 -25.10 -15.50 -1.34
CA PHE A 230 -25.09 -14.26 -2.11
C PHE A 230 -24.85 -13.06 -1.20
N VAL A 231 -24.38 -11.97 -1.78
CA VAL A 231 -24.24 -10.66 -1.13
C VAL A 231 -25.38 -9.75 -1.61
N PRO A 232 -26.00 -8.94 -0.73
CA PRO A 232 -26.95 -7.90 -1.15
C PRO A 232 -26.35 -7.01 -2.22
N PHE A 233 -27.15 -6.67 -3.25
CA PHE A 233 -26.63 -5.93 -4.41
C PHE A 233 -26.03 -4.57 -4.04
N ASN A 234 -26.55 -3.90 -3.03
CA ASN A 234 -26.00 -2.61 -2.55
C ASN A 234 -24.65 -2.73 -1.85
N ALA A 235 -24.26 -3.92 -1.40
CA ALA A 235 -22.94 -4.20 -0.83
C ALA A 235 -21.90 -4.61 -1.89
N ARG A 236 -22.24 -4.48 -3.19
CA ARG A 236 -21.28 -4.74 -4.28
C ARG A 236 -20.08 -3.81 -4.22
N PRO A 237 -18.89 -4.26 -4.63
CA PRO A 237 -17.77 -3.37 -4.89
C PRO A 237 -18.15 -2.26 -5.88
N PHE A 238 -17.49 -1.12 -5.77
CA PHE A 238 -17.74 0.01 -6.68
C PHE A 238 -17.17 -0.29 -8.07
N ASP A 239 -18.04 -0.24 -9.08
CA ASP A 239 -17.63 -0.34 -10.48
C ASP A 239 -17.58 1.05 -11.12
N GLY A 240 -16.38 1.61 -11.18
CA GLY A 240 -16.16 2.96 -11.70
C GLY A 240 -16.56 3.13 -13.18
N SER A 241 -16.52 2.04 -13.97
CA SER A 241 -16.85 2.10 -15.40
C SER A 241 -18.37 2.03 -15.66
N ILE A 242 -19.08 1.14 -14.98
CA ILE A 242 -20.53 0.99 -15.19
C ILE A 242 -21.30 1.90 -14.23
N GLU A 243 -21.17 1.72 -12.93
CA GLU A 243 -21.89 2.51 -11.93
C GLU A 243 -21.45 3.98 -11.92
N GLY A 244 -20.13 4.22 -12.01
CA GLY A 244 -19.58 5.57 -12.02
C GLY A 244 -19.99 6.39 -13.24
N ASN A 245 -20.05 5.80 -14.45
CA ASN A 245 -20.54 6.48 -15.64
C ASN A 245 -22.03 6.84 -15.53
N VAL A 246 -22.85 5.94 -15.02
CA VAL A 246 -24.28 6.23 -14.83
C VAL A 246 -24.49 7.34 -13.80
N LEU A 247 -23.76 7.34 -12.68
CA LEU A 247 -23.79 8.43 -11.72
C LEU A 247 -23.42 9.76 -12.37
N ASN A 248 -22.38 9.76 -13.20
CA ASN A 248 -21.95 10.94 -13.91
C ASN A 248 -23.02 11.44 -14.91
N GLU A 249 -23.53 10.57 -15.78
CA GLU A 249 -24.43 10.93 -16.87
C GLU A 249 -25.84 11.26 -16.38
N ALA A 250 -26.41 10.43 -15.50
CA ALA A 250 -27.80 10.56 -15.09
C ALA A 250 -27.99 11.57 -13.94
N ILE A 251 -27.00 11.73 -13.06
CA ILE A 251 -27.14 12.53 -11.83
C ILE A 251 -26.28 13.79 -11.88
N ILE A 252 -24.95 13.63 -12.00
CA ILE A 252 -24.01 14.76 -11.80
C ILE A 252 -24.11 15.77 -12.93
N ASN A 253 -24.18 15.33 -14.18
CA ASN A 253 -24.36 16.22 -15.34
C ASN A 253 -25.67 17.00 -15.25
N ASN A 254 -26.79 16.36 -14.91
CA ASN A 254 -28.09 17.00 -14.80
C ASN A 254 -28.12 18.03 -13.66
N ALA A 255 -27.61 17.66 -12.48
CA ALA A 255 -27.50 18.57 -11.35
C ALA A 255 -26.59 19.77 -11.69
N SER A 256 -25.45 19.52 -12.33
CA SER A 256 -24.48 20.55 -12.70
C SER A 256 -25.03 21.51 -13.76
N GLN A 257 -25.84 21.02 -14.70
CA GLN A 257 -26.51 21.85 -15.68
C GLN A 257 -27.50 22.81 -15.01
N ALA A 258 -28.28 22.34 -14.03
CA ALA A 258 -29.19 23.19 -13.26
C ALA A 258 -28.41 24.20 -12.39
N LEU A 259 -27.25 23.84 -11.85
CA LEU A 259 -26.40 24.67 -11.01
C LEU A 259 -25.40 25.54 -11.78
N LEU A 260 -25.44 25.56 -13.12
CA LEU A 260 -24.45 26.23 -13.98
C LEU A 260 -24.21 27.70 -13.62
N LYS A 261 -25.30 28.46 -13.37
CA LYS A 261 -25.21 29.87 -12.97
C LYS A 261 -24.53 30.04 -11.62
N LEU A 262 -24.94 29.23 -10.64
CA LEU A 262 -24.34 29.22 -9.31
C LEU A 262 -22.83 28.92 -9.37
N MET A 263 -22.45 27.85 -10.06
CA MET A 263 -21.05 27.47 -10.19
C MET A 263 -20.22 28.57 -10.84
N ARG A 264 -20.70 29.18 -11.91
CA ARG A 264 -20.02 30.28 -12.61
C ARG A 264 -19.81 31.49 -11.74
N GLU A 265 -20.84 31.88 -10.98
CA GLU A 265 -20.81 33.07 -10.11
C GLU A 265 -19.99 32.84 -8.82
N SER A 266 -20.03 31.63 -8.26
CA SER A 266 -19.38 31.29 -6.99
C SER A 266 -17.93 30.89 -7.14
N TYR A 267 -17.53 30.28 -8.25
CA TYR A 267 -16.22 29.65 -8.41
C TYR A 267 -15.37 30.30 -9.50
N ASP A 268 -15.48 31.60 -9.67
CA ASP A 268 -14.69 32.40 -10.62
C ASP A 268 -14.72 31.86 -12.06
N GLY A 269 -15.91 31.49 -12.51
CA GLY A 269 -16.15 30.99 -13.88
C GLY A 269 -15.93 29.49 -14.05
N TYR A 270 -15.46 28.75 -13.03
CA TYR A 270 -15.37 27.29 -13.09
C TYR A 270 -16.76 26.66 -13.10
N THR A 271 -16.95 25.71 -14.01
CA THR A 271 -18.20 24.94 -14.15
C THR A 271 -17.89 23.47 -14.41
N TYR A 272 -18.82 22.58 -14.10
CA TYR A 272 -18.64 21.15 -14.41
C TYR A 272 -19.01 20.85 -15.87
N THR A 273 -20.14 21.41 -16.34
CA THR A 273 -20.59 21.32 -17.73
C THR A 273 -20.32 22.62 -18.46
N ASN A 274 -20.22 22.58 -19.78
CA ASN A 274 -20.04 23.76 -20.67
C ASN A 274 -18.75 24.56 -20.30
N CYS A 275 -17.66 23.88 -20.04
CA CYS A 275 -16.36 24.47 -19.74
C CYS A 275 -15.29 24.06 -20.77
N THR A 276 -14.28 24.91 -20.96
CA THR A 276 -13.06 24.64 -21.75
C THR A 276 -11.82 24.65 -20.86
N ASP A 277 -11.56 25.75 -20.20
CA ASP A 277 -10.34 25.96 -19.40
C ASP A 277 -10.62 25.90 -17.89
N LYS A 278 -11.71 26.54 -17.45
CA LYS A 278 -12.13 26.57 -16.05
C LYS A 278 -13.15 25.46 -15.78
N CYS A 279 -12.66 24.21 -15.71
CA CYS A 279 -13.50 23.06 -15.47
C CYS A 279 -13.44 22.61 -14.00
N LEU A 280 -14.58 22.13 -13.52
CA LEU A 280 -14.66 21.35 -12.29
C LEU A 280 -14.51 19.87 -12.62
N SER A 281 -14.04 19.13 -11.64
CA SER A 281 -14.11 17.68 -11.51
C SER A 281 -14.98 17.37 -10.29
N PHE A 282 -15.22 16.10 -10.04
CA PHE A 282 -15.84 15.66 -8.81
C PHE A 282 -15.06 14.51 -8.19
N SER A 283 -15.23 14.33 -6.91
CA SER A 283 -14.88 13.12 -6.21
C SER A 283 -16.06 12.70 -5.33
N PHE A 284 -15.93 11.59 -4.62
CA PHE A 284 -17.04 11.01 -3.90
C PHE A 284 -16.56 10.29 -2.63
N THR A 285 -17.45 10.21 -1.63
CA THR A 285 -17.25 9.31 -0.50
C THR A 285 -17.55 7.88 -0.93
N ALA A 286 -16.92 6.90 -0.29
CA ALA A 286 -17.27 5.50 -0.54
C ALA A 286 -18.78 5.27 -0.35
N PRO A 287 -19.40 4.43 -1.20
CA PRO A 287 -20.81 4.09 -1.03
C PRO A 287 -21.07 3.49 0.34
N MET A 288 -22.05 4.01 1.05
CA MET A 288 -22.45 3.54 2.38
C MET A 288 -23.98 3.50 2.51
N GLY A 289 -24.47 2.82 3.55
CA GLY A 289 -25.88 2.77 3.87
C GLY A 289 -26.11 2.44 5.35
N PHE A 290 -27.30 2.71 5.83
CA PHE A 290 -27.72 2.36 7.19
C PHE A 290 -28.23 0.93 7.27
N SER A 291 -28.50 0.32 6.11
CA SER A 291 -28.94 -1.07 5.95
C SER A 291 -28.42 -1.65 4.63
N SER A 292 -28.57 -2.97 4.45
CA SER A 292 -28.25 -3.63 3.19
C SER A 292 -29.17 -3.23 2.00
N LYS A 293 -30.18 -2.41 2.24
CA LYS A 293 -31.07 -1.86 1.21
C LYS A 293 -30.61 -0.51 0.68
N ASP A 294 -29.69 0.14 1.36
CA ASP A 294 -29.27 1.49 1.07
C ASP A 294 -27.91 1.50 0.37
N ARG A 295 -27.73 2.46 -0.54
CA ARG A 295 -26.44 2.77 -1.15
C ARG A 295 -26.37 4.25 -1.43
N TYR A 296 -25.74 5.01 -0.53
CA TYR A 296 -25.61 6.45 -0.57
C TYR A 296 -24.18 6.88 -0.78
N THR A 297 -23.98 7.96 -1.54
CA THR A 297 -22.67 8.53 -1.79
C THR A 297 -22.78 10.06 -1.76
N TRP A 298 -21.86 10.73 -1.07
CA TRP A 298 -21.67 12.15 -1.22
C TRP A 298 -20.75 12.43 -2.39
N ILE A 299 -21.22 13.18 -3.35
CA ILE A 299 -20.45 13.76 -4.45
C ILE A 299 -20.01 15.15 -4.02
N PHE A 300 -18.74 15.48 -4.16
CA PHE A 300 -18.23 16.82 -3.90
C PHE A 300 -17.41 17.33 -5.09
N PHE A 301 -17.56 18.63 -5.38
CA PHE A 301 -16.90 19.24 -6.50
C PHE A 301 -15.50 19.74 -6.10
N ILE A 302 -14.58 19.58 -7.02
CA ILE A 302 -13.19 20.02 -6.93
C ILE A 302 -12.80 20.73 -8.22
N ARG A 303 -11.76 21.56 -8.20
CA ARG A 303 -11.26 22.18 -9.42
C ARG A 303 -10.40 21.18 -10.20
N LYS A 304 -10.66 21.06 -11.50
CA LYS A 304 -9.89 20.20 -12.41
C LYS A 304 -8.55 20.88 -12.74
N VAL A 305 -7.65 20.87 -11.80
CA VAL A 305 -6.28 21.42 -11.89
C VAL A 305 -5.30 20.39 -11.35
N THR A 306 -4.02 20.60 -11.58
CA THR A 306 -2.99 19.71 -11.01
C THR A 306 -3.09 19.71 -9.48
N GLY A 307 -3.12 18.52 -8.86
CA GLY A 307 -3.35 18.38 -7.42
C GLY A 307 -4.81 18.66 -7.03
N GLU A 308 -5.76 18.22 -7.83
CA GLU A 308 -7.19 18.54 -7.72
C GLU A 308 -7.79 18.31 -6.34
N TYR A 309 -7.36 17.27 -5.59
CA TYR A 309 -7.82 17.02 -4.22
C TYR A 309 -7.41 18.08 -3.19
N SER A 310 -6.47 18.97 -3.55
CA SER A 310 -6.12 20.14 -2.75
C SER A 310 -6.97 21.39 -3.08
N HIS A 311 -7.96 21.26 -3.96
CA HIS A 311 -8.82 22.35 -4.40
C HIS A 311 -10.32 22.00 -4.25
N PRO A 312 -10.76 21.56 -3.05
CA PRO A 312 -12.17 21.27 -2.79
C PRO A 312 -13.04 22.52 -2.83
N LEU A 313 -14.31 22.32 -3.13
CA LEU A 313 -15.33 23.35 -3.08
C LEU A 313 -16.40 23.01 -2.02
N ASP A 314 -17.20 23.98 -1.68
CA ASP A 314 -18.27 23.90 -0.68
C ASP A 314 -19.57 23.27 -1.19
N LEU A 315 -19.62 22.84 -2.45
CA LEU A 315 -20.79 22.23 -3.10
C LEU A 315 -20.72 20.71 -3.04
N GLN A 316 -21.73 20.10 -2.39
CA GLN A 316 -21.80 18.65 -2.21
C GLN A 316 -23.23 18.14 -2.46
N LEU A 317 -23.37 16.95 -3.05
CA LEU A 317 -24.62 16.29 -3.36
C LEU A 317 -24.69 14.93 -2.66
N LEU A 318 -25.72 14.65 -1.86
CA LEU A 318 -26.01 13.31 -1.40
C LEU A 318 -26.86 12.59 -2.45
N VAL A 319 -26.33 11.49 -2.97
CA VAL A 319 -26.99 10.68 -4.00
C VAL A 319 -27.40 9.34 -3.44
N ASP A 320 -28.67 8.98 -3.61
CA ASP A 320 -29.18 7.62 -3.45
C ASP A 320 -29.06 6.90 -4.78
N HIS A 321 -28.22 5.85 -4.83
CA HIS A 321 -28.05 4.98 -5.98
C HIS A 321 -28.27 3.51 -5.62
N SER A 322 -29.22 3.29 -4.71
CA SER A 322 -29.61 1.96 -4.24
C SER A 322 -30.28 1.14 -5.35
N GLY A 323 -30.07 -0.17 -5.32
CA GLY A 323 -30.67 -1.11 -6.26
C GLY A 323 -30.02 -1.11 -7.65
N ALA A 324 -30.72 -1.74 -8.60
CA ALA A 324 -30.28 -1.87 -9.99
C ALA A 324 -31.05 -0.98 -10.97
N ASP A 325 -32.17 -0.39 -10.55
CA ASP A 325 -32.97 0.49 -11.41
C ASP A 325 -32.47 1.95 -11.31
N VAL A 326 -31.73 2.37 -12.31
CA VAL A 326 -31.15 3.72 -12.36
C VAL A 326 -32.18 4.85 -12.43
N ARG A 327 -33.44 4.57 -12.76
CA ARG A 327 -34.55 5.56 -12.76
C ARG A 327 -34.98 5.97 -11.36
N GLU A 328 -34.68 5.15 -10.37
CA GLU A 328 -34.94 5.43 -8.96
C GLU A 328 -33.80 6.22 -8.28
N TRP A 329 -32.67 6.35 -8.95
CA TRP A 329 -31.53 7.10 -8.43
C TRP A 329 -31.80 8.60 -8.39
N LYS A 330 -31.45 9.27 -7.30
CA LYS A 330 -31.80 10.68 -7.08
C LYS A 330 -30.87 11.41 -6.13
N VAL A 331 -30.80 12.72 -6.25
CA VAL A 331 -30.19 13.59 -5.24
C VAL A 331 -31.15 13.74 -4.07
N LEU A 332 -30.69 13.43 -2.87
CA LEU A 332 -31.46 13.52 -1.62
C LEU A 332 -31.24 14.84 -0.89
N LYS A 333 -30.02 15.37 -0.94
CA LYS A 333 -29.61 16.61 -0.26
C LYS A 333 -28.54 17.33 -1.09
N VAL A 334 -28.52 18.64 -0.93
CA VAL A 334 -27.45 19.49 -1.47
C VAL A 334 -26.90 20.38 -0.39
N ILE A 335 -25.58 20.49 -0.29
CA ILE A 335 -24.92 21.47 0.57
C ILE A 335 -24.22 22.49 -0.29
N TYR A 336 -24.45 23.76 0.02
CA TYR A 336 -23.78 24.90 -0.58
C TYR A 336 -23.53 25.97 0.48
N ASN A 337 -22.31 26.41 0.64
CA ASN A 337 -21.88 27.42 1.61
C ASN A 337 -22.45 27.18 3.02
N ASN A 338 -22.26 25.96 3.53
CA ASN A 338 -22.76 25.51 4.83
C ASN A 338 -24.28 25.70 5.03
N GLN A 339 -25.04 25.56 3.97
CA GLN A 339 -26.50 25.58 3.94
C GLN A 339 -26.98 24.31 3.25
N THR A 340 -28.01 23.66 3.82
CA THR A 340 -28.53 22.37 3.32
C THR A 340 -29.89 22.60 2.63
N PHE A 341 -30.09 21.96 1.49
CA PHE A 341 -31.29 22.00 0.67
C PHE A 341 -31.77 20.58 0.39
N ASP A 342 -33.09 20.40 0.26
CA ASP A 342 -33.71 19.10 0.03
C ASP A 342 -33.66 18.67 -1.45
N SER A 343 -33.33 19.58 -2.36
CA SER A 343 -33.16 19.27 -3.77
C SER A 343 -32.28 20.31 -4.48
N VAL A 344 -31.82 19.95 -5.68
CA VAL A 344 -31.12 20.87 -6.58
C VAL A 344 -32.01 22.05 -6.97
N ASP A 345 -33.30 21.80 -7.26
CA ASP A 345 -34.26 22.82 -7.63
C ASP A 345 -34.52 23.83 -6.53
N GLU A 346 -34.59 23.37 -5.28
CA GLU A 346 -34.71 24.28 -4.14
C GLU A 346 -33.50 25.21 -4.06
N LEU A 347 -32.27 24.67 -4.11
CA LEU A 347 -31.07 25.49 -4.13
C LEU A 347 -31.08 26.51 -5.26
N VAL A 348 -31.42 26.09 -6.50
CA VAL A 348 -31.47 26.98 -7.65
C VAL A 348 -32.50 28.11 -7.46
N ASN A 349 -33.67 27.78 -6.96
CA ASN A 349 -34.73 28.76 -6.69
C ASN A 349 -34.32 29.78 -5.62
N GLU A 350 -33.80 29.31 -4.47
CA GLU A 350 -33.36 30.20 -3.39
C GLU A 350 -32.13 31.03 -3.78
N TYR A 351 -31.22 30.47 -4.56
CA TYR A 351 -30.07 31.18 -5.12
C TYR A 351 -30.50 32.32 -6.03
N ASN A 352 -31.49 32.08 -6.92
CA ASN A 352 -32.00 33.08 -7.84
C ASN A 352 -32.81 34.18 -7.15
N LYS A 353 -33.57 33.85 -6.10
CA LYS A 353 -34.27 34.85 -5.26
C LYS A 353 -33.30 35.69 -4.44
N GLY A 354 -32.06 35.24 -4.24
CA GLY A 354 -31.09 35.92 -3.38
C GLY A 354 -31.35 35.78 -1.87
N THR A 355 -32.09 34.78 -1.46
CA THR A 355 -32.48 34.49 -0.07
C THR A 355 -31.40 33.77 0.74
N ILE A 356 -30.39 33.25 0.08
CA ILE A 356 -29.31 32.45 0.68
C ILE A 356 -27.97 33.20 0.71
N ARG A 357 -27.09 32.78 1.61
CA ARG A 357 -25.71 33.28 1.66
C ARG A 357 -24.94 32.72 0.46
N LYS A 358 -24.43 33.62 -0.38
CA LYS A 358 -23.60 33.26 -1.53
C LYS A 358 -22.12 33.36 -1.18
N ILE A 359 -21.31 32.52 -1.79
CA ILE A 359 -19.85 32.55 -1.65
C ILE A 359 -19.21 32.87 -2.99
N LYS A 360 -18.03 33.47 -2.95
CA LYS A 360 -17.14 33.64 -4.10
C LYS A 360 -15.76 33.11 -3.75
N ILE A 361 -15.34 32.06 -4.43
CA ILE A 361 -14.04 31.43 -4.24
C ILE A 361 -13.18 31.74 -5.45
N PRO A 362 -12.13 32.58 -5.35
CA PRO A 362 -11.30 32.99 -6.47
C PRO A 362 -10.56 31.79 -7.10
N SER A 363 -10.06 31.96 -8.31
CA SER A 363 -9.13 31.01 -8.92
C SER A 363 -7.89 30.82 -8.06
N PRO A 364 -7.35 29.60 -7.92
CA PRO A 364 -6.15 29.38 -7.16
C PRO A 364 -4.96 30.10 -7.79
N ILE A 365 -4.20 30.84 -6.99
CA ILE A 365 -2.98 31.53 -7.40
C ILE A 365 -1.82 30.56 -7.25
N GLY A 366 -1.42 29.89 -8.33
CA GLY A 366 -0.31 28.95 -8.33
C GLY A 366 -0.70 27.62 -7.66
N VAL A 367 -0.92 26.61 -8.43
CA VAL A 367 -1.28 25.27 -7.93
C VAL A 367 -0.08 24.49 -7.41
N GLY A 368 1.12 24.80 -7.86
CA GLY A 368 2.37 24.07 -7.56
C GLY A 368 2.72 23.89 -6.09
N PRO A 369 2.45 24.83 -5.17
CA PRO A 369 2.78 24.65 -3.76
C PRO A 369 1.94 23.65 -2.98
N LEU A 370 0.76 23.26 -3.49
CA LEU A 370 -0.24 22.49 -2.73
C LEU A 370 -0.17 20.98 -2.94
N PHE A 371 0.67 20.48 -3.84
CA PHE A 371 0.78 19.04 -4.13
C PHE A 371 2.24 18.62 -4.30
N SER A 372 2.49 17.31 -4.31
CA SER A 372 3.80 16.75 -4.62
C SER A 372 4.20 17.07 -6.06
N SER A 373 5.44 17.52 -6.29
CA SER A 373 5.98 17.77 -7.62
C SER A 373 7.23 16.94 -7.85
N TYR A 374 7.57 16.74 -9.13
CA TYR A 374 8.82 16.07 -9.52
C TYR A 374 10.05 16.92 -9.24
N GLU A 375 9.86 18.22 -9.07
CA GLU A 375 10.94 19.14 -8.82
C GLU A 375 11.13 19.39 -7.32
N ARG A 376 12.38 19.38 -6.91
CA ARG A 376 12.76 19.74 -5.55
C ARG A 376 12.48 21.21 -5.31
N ARG A 377 11.79 21.55 -4.22
CA ARG A 377 11.53 22.92 -3.82
C ARG A 377 12.75 23.52 -3.16
N GLY A 378 12.97 24.83 -3.37
CA GLY A 378 14.07 25.60 -2.84
C GLY A 378 15.38 25.43 -3.64
N ASP A 379 16.43 26.05 -3.17
CA ASP A 379 17.73 25.99 -3.81
C ASP A 379 18.32 24.57 -3.76
N PRO A 380 19.00 24.12 -4.83
CA PRO A 380 19.63 22.81 -4.83
C PRO A 380 20.70 22.73 -3.73
N GLN A 381 20.67 21.66 -2.96
CA GLN A 381 21.68 21.34 -1.96
C GLN A 381 22.36 20.00 -2.32
N PRO A 382 23.66 19.97 -2.55
CA PRO A 382 24.63 21.08 -2.60
C PRO A 382 24.39 22.02 -3.79
N VAL A 383 24.92 23.25 -3.72
CA VAL A 383 24.76 24.32 -4.74
C VAL A 383 25.10 23.84 -6.16
N LYS A 384 26.02 22.89 -6.32
CA LYS A 384 26.21 22.13 -7.57
C LYS A 384 25.46 20.84 -7.45
N PRO A 385 24.45 20.58 -8.31
CA PRO A 385 23.73 19.32 -8.30
C PRO A 385 24.69 18.15 -8.50
N MET A 386 24.72 17.25 -7.54
CA MET A 386 25.47 15.99 -7.62
C MET A 386 24.48 14.85 -7.66
N ARG A 387 24.78 13.77 -8.38
CA ARG A 387 23.98 12.54 -8.32
C ARG A 387 24.08 11.94 -6.93
N GLY A 388 22.96 11.42 -6.42
CA GLY A 388 22.94 10.68 -5.18
C GLY A 388 23.71 9.35 -5.30
N PRO A 389 23.95 8.66 -4.17
CA PRO A 389 24.54 7.33 -4.19
C PRO A 389 23.59 6.36 -4.90
N GLU A 390 24.14 5.51 -5.76
CA GLU A 390 23.43 4.45 -6.46
C GLU A 390 23.84 3.08 -5.88
N MET A 391 22.90 2.13 -5.91
CA MET A 391 23.17 0.75 -5.54
C MET A 391 23.95 0.05 -6.65
N TYR A 392 24.95 -0.73 -6.25
CA TYR A 392 25.82 -1.48 -7.14
C TYR A 392 26.00 -2.92 -6.65
N GLU A 393 25.85 -3.89 -7.52
CA GLU A 393 26.00 -5.33 -7.26
C GLU A 393 27.28 -5.83 -7.98
N PRO A 394 28.46 -5.81 -7.32
CA PRO A 394 29.75 -6.03 -7.98
C PRO A 394 29.88 -7.43 -8.62
N ASP A 395 29.31 -8.44 -7.97
CA ASP A 395 29.38 -9.84 -8.41
C ASP A 395 28.04 -10.35 -8.97
N GLY A 396 27.10 -9.42 -9.23
CA GLY A 396 25.74 -9.73 -9.66
C GLY A 396 24.79 -10.02 -8.50
N LYS A 397 23.56 -10.46 -8.84
CA LYS A 397 22.48 -10.66 -7.87
C LYS A 397 22.75 -11.88 -6.98
N ARG A 398 22.57 -11.70 -5.66
CA ARG A 398 22.65 -12.80 -4.69
C ARG A 398 21.30 -13.47 -4.42
N TYR A 399 20.30 -13.17 -5.21
CA TYR A 399 19.00 -13.82 -5.21
C TYR A 399 18.68 -14.37 -6.60
N THR A 400 17.82 -15.38 -6.66
CA THR A 400 17.33 -15.98 -7.90
C THR A 400 15.82 -15.94 -7.94
N VAL A 401 15.28 -15.85 -9.15
CA VAL A 401 13.85 -15.83 -9.41
C VAL A 401 13.50 -16.88 -10.46
N ASN A 402 12.44 -17.64 -10.19
CA ASN A 402 11.85 -18.59 -11.14
C ASN A 402 10.32 -18.42 -11.13
N GLY A 403 9.77 -17.73 -12.14
CA GLY A 403 8.36 -17.29 -12.10
C GLY A 403 8.11 -16.36 -10.93
N ARG A 404 7.28 -16.77 -9.99
CA ARG A 404 6.96 -16.06 -8.74
C ARG A 404 7.69 -16.62 -7.52
N HIS A 405 8.56 -17.60 -7.71
CA HIS A 405 9.40 -18.17 -6.66
C HIS A 405 10.72 -17.41 -6.54
N VAL A 406 11.06 -17.00 -5.32
CA VAL A 406 12.29 -16.25 -5.00
C VAL A 406 13.13 -17.04 -4.02
N ASN A 407 14.45 -17.14 -4.28
CA ASN A 407 15.44 -17.64 -3.33
C ASN A 407 16.45 -16.54 -3.02
N TYR A 408 16.73 -16.34 -1.74
CA TYR A 408 17.72 -15.37 -1.25
C TYR A 408 18.45 -15.91 -0.03
N MET A 409 19.73 -16.23 -0.17
CA MET A 409 20.51 -16.84 0.91
C MET A 409 19.78 -18.07 1.51
N SER A 410 19.35 -17.99 2.78
CA SER A 410 18.60 -19.06 3.43
C SER A 410 17.07 -18.97 3.26
N TRP A 411 16.59 -17.94 2.59
CA TRP A 411 15.18 -17.71 2.34
C TRP A 411 14.70 -18.33 1.04
N SER A 412 13.48 -18.83 1.04
CA SER A 412 12.69 -19.09 -0.18
C SER A 412 11.22 -18.80 0.08
N PHE A 413 10.53 -18.27 -0.93
CA PHE A 413 9.10 -17.96 -0.86
C PHE A 413 8.49 -17.81 -2.26
N ASP A 414 7.16 -17.93 -2.31
CA ASP A 414 6.34 -17.65 -3.50
C ASP A 414 5.52 -16.39 -3.23
N PHE A 415 5.30 -15.54 -4.26
CA PHE A 415 4.47 -14.35 -4.12
C PHE A 415 3.47 -14.20 -5.25
N ARG A 416 2.37 -13.49 -4.98
CA ARG A 416 1.35 -13.12 -5.97
C ARG A 416 0.70 -11.78 -5.60
N MET A 417 -0.08 -11.23 -6.55
CA MET A 417 -0.89 -10.04 -6.33
C MET A 417 -2.38 -10.37 -6.43
N ASP A 418 -3.10 -10.30 -5.33
CA ASP A 418 -4.56 -10.39 -5.37
C ASP A 418 -5.16 -9.09 -5.91
N SER A 419 -6.11 -9.17 -6.86
CA SER A 419 -6.65 -8.01 -7.59
C SER A 419 -7.34 -6.98 -6.69
N ASN A 420 -7.89 -7.40 -5.57
CA ASN A 420 -8.58 -6.47 -4.67
C ASN A 420 -7.81 -6.17 -3.39
N SER A 421 -7.14 -7.14 -2.76
CA SER A 421 -6.45 -6.92 -1.48
C SER A 421 -4.97 -6.56 -1.59
N GLY A 422 -4.26 -7.00 -2.65
CA GLY A 422 -2.85 -6.67 -2.83
C GLY A 422 -1.89 -7.84 -2.67
N MET A 423 -0.66 -7.56 -2.21
CA MET A 423 0.45 -8.52 -2.16
C MET A 423 0.20 -9.66 -1.16
N GLN A 424 0.44 -10.90 -1.61
CA GLN A 424 0.36 -12.12 -0.82
C GLN A 424 1.64 -12.95 -1.02
N ILE A 425 2.22 -13.44 0.06
CA ILE A 425 3.42 -14.25 0.07
C ILE A 425 3.11 -15.59 0.73
N TYR A 426 3.55 -16.67 0.09
CA TYR A 426 3.26 -18.03 0.49
C TYR A 426 4.52 -18.85 0.71
N ASN A 427 4.40 -19.94 1.49
CA ASN A 427 5.42 -20.96 1.66
C ASN A 427 6.79 -20.39 2.02
N ILE A 428 6.81 -19.45 2.97
CA ILE A 428 8.03 -18.78 3.38
C ILE A 428 8.86 -19.76 4.22
N LYS A 429 10.06 -20.08 3.72
CA LYS A 429 11.03 -20.97 4.37
C LYS A 429 12.30 -20.22 4.71
N PHE A 430 12.88 -20.57 5.87
CA PHE A 430 14.20 -20.13 6.29
C PHE A 430 15.05 -21.36 6.66
N HIS A 431 16.23 -21.50 6.08
CA HIS A 431 17.05 -22.71 6.16
C HIS A 431 16.30 -24.01 5.77
N GLY A 432 15.40 -23.90 4.77
CA GLY A 432 14.60 -25.04 4.30
C GLY A 432 13.38 -25.37 5.16
N GLU A 433 13.25 -24.77 6.35
CA GLU A 433 12.10 -24.95 7.22
C GLU A 433 11.01 -23.91 6.93
N ARG A 434 9.76 -24.35 6.75
CA ARG A 434 8.63 -23.46 6.63
C ARG A 434 8.35 -22.78 7.96
N ILE A 435 8.29 -21.44 7.94
CA ILE A 435 7.98 -20.61 9.11
C ILE A 435 6.58 -20.04 8.99
N ILE A 436 6.21 -19.65 7.76
CA ILE A 436 4.92 -19.04 7.46
C ILE A 436 4.37 -19.71 6.20
N TYR A 437 3.13 -20.15 6.26
CA TYR A 437 2.41 -20.62 5.08
C TYR A 437 1.91 -19.45 4.24
N GLU A 438 1.31 -18.45 4.88
CA GLU A 438 0.75 -17.26 4.22
C GLU A 438 1.06 -15.99 5.04
N LEU A 439 1.59 -14.98 4.37
CA LEU A 439 1.71 -13.61 4.85
C LEU A 439 1.09 -12.71 3.77
N SER A 440 -0.10 -12.18 4.04
CA SER A 440 -0.87 -11.49 3.01
C SER A 440 -1.55 -10.23 3.52
N LEU A 441 -1.53 -9.18 2.68
CA LEU A 441 -2.38 -8.02 2.87
C LEU A 441 -3.83 -8.43 2.61
N GLN A 442 -4.73 -8.12 3.53
CA GLN A 442 -6.15 -8.47 3.44
C GLN A 442 -7.02 -7.25 3.15
N GLU A 443 -6.71 -6.11 3.75
CA GLU A 443 -7.46 -4.88 3.57
C GLU A 443 -6.61 -3.67 3.99
N ALA A 444 -6.91 -2.51 3.40
CA ALA A 444 -6.53 -1.21 3.93
C ALA A 444 -7.79 -0.38 4.15
N ALA A 445 -7.84 0.34 5.25
CA ALA A 445 -8.95 1.22 5.58
C ALA A 445 -8.45 2.64 5.86
N ALA A 446 -9.19 3.63 5.39
CA ALA A 446 -8.96 5.03 5.72
C ALA A 446 -10.22 5.62 6.35
N THR A 447 -10.08 6.25 7.52
CA THR A 447 -11.20 6.86 8.25
C THR A 447 -10.90 8.31 8.55
N TYR A 448 -11.80 9.20 8.17
CA TYR A 448 -11.63 10.64 8.28
C TYR A 448 -12.58 11.25 9.31
N GLY A 449 -12.11 12.33 9.95
CA GLY A 449 -12.93 13.23 10.74
C GLY A 449 -13.14 14.55 10.01
N GLY A 450 -14.30 15.19 10.22
CA GLY A 450 -14.56 16.50 9.61
C GLY A 450 -15.96 17.02 9.91
N TYR A 451 -16.15 18.29 9.63
CA TYR A 451 -17.43 18.97 9.83
C TYR A 451 -18.41 18.68 8.68
N TYR A 452 -17.92 18.73 7.44
CA TYR A 452 -18.72 18.45 6.24
C TYR A 452 -18.82 16.94 5.96
N PRO A 453 -19.80 16.50 5.16
CA PRO A 453 -19.87 15.11 4.71
C PRO A 453 -18.57 14.63 4.04
N ASN A 454 -17.98 15.44 3.17
CA ASN A 454 -16.58 15.32 2.84
C ASN A 454 -15.79 16.18 3.85
N PRO A 455 -15.08 15.65 4.83
CA PRO A 455 -14.58 14.29 5.01
C PRO A 455 -15.35 13.37 5.99
N SER A 456 -16.36 13.82 6.75
CA SER A 456 -16.93 13.01 7.83
C SER A 456 -17.56 11.67 7.40
N TRP A 457 -17.97 11.56 6.12
CA TRP A 457 -18.44 10.32 5.48
C TRP A 457 -17.37 9.63 4.67
N ASN A 458 -16.13 10.11 4.72
CA ASN A 458 -15.05 9.60 3.92
C ASN A 458 -14.34 8.45 4.65
N ASN A 459 -14.97 7.28 4.60
CA ASN A 459 -14.47 6.06 5.20
C ASN A 459 -14.34 5.02 4.09
N PHE A 460 -13.11 4.65 3.76
CA PHE A 460 -12.79 3.74 2.66
C PHE A 460 -12.31 2.39 3.16
N LEU A 461 -12.74 1.33 2.49
CA LEU A 461 -12.06 0.05 2.44
C LEU A 461 -11.46 -0.07 1.03
N ASP A 462 -10.13 0.00 0.93
CA ASP A 462 -9.43 0.12 -0.36
C ASP A 462 -9.56 -1.15 -1.22
N GLY A 463 -9.80 -2.31 -0.60
CA GLY A 463 -10.12 -3.56 -1.29
C GLY A 463 -11.39 -3.47 -2.14
N ASN A 464 -12.40 -2.70 -1.72
CA ASN A 464 -13.61 -2.40 -2.49
C ASN A 464 -13.30 -1.58 -3.76
N PHE A 465 -12.23 -0.78 -3.71
CA PHE A 465 -11.75 0.09 -4.78
C PHE A 465 -10.55 -0.49 -5.53
N ARG A 466 -10.41 -1.83 -5.54
CA ARG A 466 -9.42 -2.55 -6.37
C ARG A 466 -7.97 -2.24 -6.00
N MET A 467 -7.65 -2.17 -4.71
CA MET A 467 -6.32 -1.81 -4.20
C MET A 467 -5.21 -2.62 -4.88
N GLY A 468 -5.38 -3.93 -5.05
CA GLY A 468 -4.38 -4.78 -5.69
C GLY A 468 -4.17 -4.50 -7.19
N MET A 469 -5.23 -4.11 -7.92
CA MET A 469 -5.14 -3.72 -9.32
C MET A 469 -4.44 -2.35 -9.50
N ASN A 470 -4.54 -1.47 -8.51
CA ASN A 470 -3.97 -0.13 -8.57
C ASN A 470 -2.45 -0.11 -8.33
N ASN A 471 -1.78 -1.25 -8.41
CA ASN A 471 -0.32 -1.35 -8.47
C ASN A 471 0.13 -1.10 -9.92
N LEU A 472 0.56 0.13 -10.18
CA LEU A 472 0.94 0.59 -11.51
C LEU A 472 2.44 0.36 -11.77
N GLU A 473 2.91 0.74 -12.95
CA GLU A 473 4.31 0.60 -13.34
C GLU A 473 5.25 1.36 -12.39
N LEU A 474 6.28 0.66 -11.91
CA LEU A 474 7.31 1.21 -11.03
C LEU A 474 8.45 1.83 -11.84
N VAL A 475 8.86 3.03 -11.45
CA VAL A 475 9.92 3.78 -12.12
C VAL A 475 11.29 3.31 -11.64
N ARG A 476 12.10 2.80 -12.59
CA ARG A 476 13.49 2.37 -12.31
C ARG A 476 14.34 3.53 -11.84
N GLY A 477 15.11 3.31 -10.78
CA GLY A 477 15.98 4.33 -10.18
C GLY A 477 15.25 5.32 -9.27
N VAL A 478 13.90 5.25 -9.18
CA VAL A 478 13.09 6.07 -8.27
C VAL A 478 12.32 5.16 -7.31
N ASP A 479 11.36 4.38 -7.80
CA ASP A 479 10.55 3.49 -6.96
C ASP A 479 11.32 2.24 -6.54
N CYS A 480 12.18 1.74 -7.41
CA CYS A 480 13.07 0.62 -7.16
C CYS A 480 14.45 0.91 -7.74
N PRO A 481 15.54 0.37 -7.16
CA PRO A 481 16.88 0.52 -7.70
C PRO A 481 16.98 0.06 -9.16
N ASN A 482 17.94 0.62 -9.91
CA ASN A 482 18.21 0.21 -11.29
C ASN A 482 18.57 -1.29 -11.41
N THR A 483 19.14 -1.86 -10.36
CA THR A 483 19.51 -3.29 -10.28
C THR A 483 18.34 -4.23 -9.99
N ALA A 484 17.14 -3.72 -9.65
CA ALA A 484 15.98 -4.53 -9.30
C ALA A 484 15.51 -5.45 -10.44
N THR A 485 14.88 -6.55 -10.06
CA THR A 485 14.10 -7.40 -10.97
C THR A 485 12.63 -6.98 -10.89
N PHE A 486 12.00 -6.78 -12.03
CA PHE A 486 10.62 -6.32 -12.14
C PHE A 486 9.70 -7.42 -12.66
N PHE A 487 8.42 -7.35 -12.26
CA PHE A 487 7.40 -8.33 -12.62
C PHE A 487 6.13 -7.64 -13.09
N ASP A 488 5.53 -8.21 -14.13
CA ASP A 488 4.23 -7.81 -14.65
C ASP A 488 3.10 -8.43 -13.82
N LEU A 489 1.96 -7.77 -13.79
CA LEU A 489 0.73 -8.27 -13.18
C LEU A 489 -0.37 -8.39 -14.24
N VAL A 490 -1.31 -9.30 -14.02
CA VAL A 490 -2.50 -9.47 -14.87
C VAL A 490 -3.74 -9.45 -14.00
N HIS A 491 -4.68 -8.57 -14.33
CA HIS A 491 -5.93 -8.42 -13.60
C HIS A 491 -7.13 -8.34 -14.54
N MET A 492 -8.28 -8.85 -14.11
CA MET A 492 -9.57 -8.61 -14.73
C MET A 492 -10.59 -8.27 -13.64
N ILE A 493 -10.78 -6.97 -13.40
CA ILE A 493 -11.70 -6.43 -12.41
C ILE A 493 -12.28 -5.11 -12.91
N GLY A 494 -13.60 -5.04 -13.04
CA GLY A 494 -14.27 -3.87 -13.62
C GLY A 494 -13.77 -3.56 -15.04
N ALA A 495 -13.53 -4.61 -15.83
CA ALA A 495 -12.94 -4.51 -17.16
C ALA A 495 -13.45 -5.61 -18.09
N PRO A 496 -13.54 -5.34 -19.43
CA PRO A 496 -14.06 -6.31 -20.39
C PRO A 496 -13.13 -7.49 -20.66
N LYS A 497 -11.84 -7.33 -20.39
CA LYS A 497 -10.78 -8.28 -20.68
C LYS A 497 -9.66 -8.17 -19.66
N PRO A 498 -8.76 -9.18 -19.59
CA PRO A 498 -7.56 -9.08 -18.76
C PRO A 498 -6.69 -7.87 -19.17
N LEU A 499 -6.19 -7.15 -18.18
CA LEU A 499 -5.26 -6.04 -18.33
C LEU A 499 -3.90 -6.46 -17.78
N THR A 500 -2.83 -6.14 -18.51
CA THR A 500 -1.45 -6.37 -18.09
C THR A 500 -0.85 -5.05 -17.59
N PHE A 501 -0.27 -5.07 -16.40
CA PHE A 501 0.45 -3.97 -15.78
C PHE A 501 1.93 -4.34 -15.78
N HIS A 502 2.72 -3.62 -16.56
CA HIS A 502 4.15 -3.89 -16.69
C HIS A 502 4.94 -3.36 -15.50
N ASN A 503 5.97 -4.09 -15.08
CA ASN A 503 6.91 -3.66 -14.03
C ASN A 503 6.22 -3.24 -12.70
N ALA A 504 5.10 -3.83 -12.32
CA ALA A 504 4.27 -3.38 -11.19
C ALA A 504 4.75 -3.90 -9.82
N VAL A 505 5.68 -4.83 -9.80
CA VAL A 505 6.33 -5.35 -8.58
C VAL A 505 7.83 -5.40 -8.82
N CYS A 506 8.64 -5.12 -7.80
CA CYS A 506 10.09 -5.29 -7.89
C CYS A 506 10.66 -6.10 -6.73
N VAL A 507 11.78 -6.78 -7.00
CA VAL A 507 12.62 -7.46 -6.00
C VAL A 507 14.04 -6.94 -6.15
N PHE A 508 14.68 -6.61 -5.03
CA PHE A 508 16.06 -6.15 -5.00
C PHE A 508 16.71 -6.40 -3.65
N GLU A 509 18.04 -6.50 -3.64
CA GLU A 509 18.81 -6.54 -2.41
C GLU A 509 19.20 -5.10 -2.03
N LEU A 510 19.09 -4.79 -0.73
CA LEU A 510 19.40 -3.47 -0.18
C LEU A 510 20.48 -3.60 0.91
N ASN A 511 21.53 -2.80 0.82
CA ASN A 511 22.40 -2.54 1.96
C ASN A 511 21.72 -1.47 2.82
N THR A 512 21.37 -1.82 4.06
CA THR A 512 20.61 -0.92 4.94
C THR A 512 21.44 0.27 5.46
N GLY A 513 22.75 0.28 5.23
CA GLY A 513 23.66 1.26 5.80
C GLY A 513 23.93 1.09 7.30
N MET A 514 23.39 0.03 7.89
CA MET A 514 23.53 -0.32 9.30
C MET A 514 24.30 -1.64 9.46
N PRO A 515 25.01 -1.88 10.56
CA PRO A 515 25.51 -3.21 10.85
C PRO A 515 24.38 -4.12 11.32
N LEU A 516 24.32 -5.36 10.79
CA LEU A 516 23.44 -6.42 11.31
C LEU A 516 23.83 -6.77 12.75
N ARG A 517 25.12 -6.82 12.99
CA ARG A 517 25.70 -6.94 14.33
C ARG A 517 27.03 -6.21 14.38
N ARG A 518 27.39 -5.72 15.55
CA ARG A 518 28.68 -5.10 15.80
C ARG A 518 29.09 -5.29 17.24
N HIS A 519 30.32 -5.74 17.45
CA HIS A 519 30.97 -5.71 18.74
C HIS A 519 32.42 -5.28 18.57
N TYR A 520 32.84 -4.34 19.39
CA TYR A 520 34.22 -3.92 19.51
C TYR A 520 34.62 -4.11 20.98
N ASP A 521 35.52 -5.06 21.24
CA ASP A 521 36.10 -5.27 22.58
C ASP A 521 37.32 -4.37 22.72
N ASN A 522 37.29 -3.48 23.71
CA ASN A 522 38.39 -2.55 23.99
C ASN A 522 39.47 -3.11 24.91
N ASN A 523 39.45 -4.41 25.16
CA ASN A 523 40.40 -5.09 26.05
C ASN A 523 40.41 -4.55 27.49
N PHE A 524 39.24 -4.14 28.00
CA PHE A 524 39.10 -3.71 29.38
C PHE A 524 39.47 -4.87 30.34
N MET A 525 40.26 -4.61 31.38
CA MET A 525 40.68 -5.60 32.36
C MET A 525 41.48 -6.80 31.80
N GLY A 526 42.22 -6.62 30.71
CA GLY A 526 43.07 -7.67 30.15
C GLY A 526 42.38 -8.63 29.17
N GLY A 527 41.17 -8.33 28.73
CA GLY A 527 40.51 -9.07 27.65
C GLY A 527 41.20 -8.90 26.29
N TYR A 528 40.69 -9.58 25.27
CA TYR A 528 41.20 -9.48 23.91
C TYR A 528 40.60 -8.28 23.18
N ARG A 529 41.44 -7.56 22.42
CA ARG A 529 40.94 -6.57 21.45
C ARG A 529 40.48 -7.31 20.20
N PHE A 530 39.22 -7.18 19.86
CA PHE A 530 38.73 -7.67 18.60
C PHE A 530 37.55 -6.80 18.10
N TYR A 531 37.35 -6.87 16.82
CA TYR A 531 36.16 -6.28 16.15
C TYR A 531 35.39 -7.38 15.44
N GLY A 532 34.14 -7.56 15.87
CA GLY A 532 33.17 -8.47 15.22
C GLY A 532 32.02 -7.67 14.65
N GLY A 533 32.01 -7.43 13.34
CA GLY A 533 30.97 -6.71 12.64
C GLY A 533 30.51 -7.43 11.37
N MET A 534 29.25 -7.23 11.00
CA MET A 534 28.64 -7.74 9.80
C MET A 534 27.71 -6.67 9.23
N ALA A 535 27.87 -6.31 7.95
CA ALA A 535 26.96 -5.43 7.26
C ALA A 535 25.57 -6.07 7.11
N ASP A 536 24.54 -5.27 7.25
CA ASP A 536 23.17 -5.71 7.05
C ASP A 536 22.74 -5.53 5.58
N HIS A 537 22.42 -6.66 4.95
CA HIS A 537 21.83 -6.72 3.62
C HIS A 537 20.51 -7.44 3.71
N VAL A 538 19.51 -6.92 3.05
CA VAL A 538 18.15 -7.45 3.10
C VAL A 538 17.61 -7.61 1.68
N LEU A 539 16.74 -8.58 1.47
CA LEU A 539 15.95 -8.64 0.25
C LEU A 539 14.64 -7.90 0.47
N VAL A 540 14.29 -7.06 -0.47
CA VAL A 540 13.03 -6.30 -0.48
C VAL A 540 12.17 -6.77 -1.65
N LEU A 541 10.95 -7.17 -1.36
CA LEU A 541 9.86 -7.33 -2.32
C LEU A 541 8.94 -6.12 -2.16
N ARG A 542 8.81 -5.28 -3.21
CA ARG A 542 8.08 -4.01 -3.17
C ARG A 542 6.97 -3.96 -4.19
N SER A 543 5.84 -3.40 -3.79
CA SER A 543 4.79 -2.88 -4.67
C SER A 543 4.32 -1.51 -4.19
N ILE A 544 3.78 -0.69 -5.10
CA ILE A 544 3.24 0.63 -4.77
C ILE A 544 1.82 0.69 -5.31
N THR A 545 0.88 0.91 -4.41
CA THR A 545 -0.54 1.05 -4.75
C THR A 545 -0.91 2.52 -4.82
N ALA A 546 -1.45 2.97 -5.94
CA ALA A 546 -2.04 4.30 -6.09
C ALA A 546 -3.49 4.28 -5.58
N ALA A 547 -3.72 4.83 -4.39
CA ALA A 547 -5.04 4.99 -3.79
C ALA A 547 -5.50 6.46 -3.94
N TYR A 548 -5.98 6.82 -5.13
CA TYR A 548 -6.35 8.19 -5.53
C TYR A 548 -5.16 9.16 -5.43
N ASN A 549 -5.17 10.03 -4.41
CA ASN A 549 -4.10 11.01 -4.14
C ASN A 549 -2.99 10.46 -3.21
N TYR A 550 -3.15 9.26 -2.68
CA TYR A 550 -2.15 8.58 -1.85
C TYR A 550 -1.44 7.48 -2.62
N ASP A 551 -0.17 7.27 -2.28
CA ASP A 551 0.62 6.13 -2.72
C ASP A 551 1.06 5.33 -1.49
N TYR A 552 0.69 4.05 -1.44
CA TYR A 552 1.15 3.14 -0.38
C TYR A 552 2.30 2.29 -0.90
N VAL A 553 3.47 2.49 -0.34
CA VAL A 553 4.65 1.66 -0.60
C VAL A 553 4.64 0.49 0.37
N PHE A 554 4.45 -0.71 -0.14
CA PHE A 554 4.47 -1.95 0.63
C PHE A 554 5.79 -2.67 0.40
N ASP A 555 6.61 -2.78 1.46
CA ASP A 555 7.86 -3.52 1.48
C ASP A 555 7.74 -4.76 2.37
N PHE A 556 8.07 -5.91 1.80
CA PHE A 556 8.32 -7.13 2.55
C PHE A 556 9.82 -7.38 2.55
N ILE A 557 10.43 -7.31 3.73
CA ILE A 557 11.88 -7.25 3.91
C ILE A 557 12.36 -8.51 4.63
N PHE A 558 13.28 -9.23 4.00
CA PHE A 558 13.84 -10.48 4.50
C PHE A 558 15.28 -10.26 4.95
N TYR A 559 15.52 -10.39 6.23
CA TYR A 559 16.81 -10.20 6.89
C TYR A 559 17.63 -11.50 6.94
N GLN A 560 18.95 -11.40 6.92
CA GLN A 560 19.86 -12.55 6.96
C GLN A 560 19.71 -13.41 8.22
N ASN A 561 19.23 -12.83 9.31
CA ASN A 561 19.08 -13.49 10.62
C ASN A 561 17.72 -14.15 10.85
N GLY A 562 16.90 -14.29 9.82
CA GLY A 562 15.59 -14.93 9.94
C GLY A 562 14.44 -13.98 10.32
N VAL A 563 14.68 -12.68 10.38
CA VAL A 563 13.62 -11.67 10.61
C VAL A 563 12.93 -11.36 9.29
N ILE A 564 11.62 -11.21 9.35
CA ILE A 564 10.79 -10.64 8.27
C ILE A 564 10.17 -9.35 8.81
N GLU A 565 10.27 -8.27 8.04
CA GLU A 565 9.60 -7.00 8.33
C GLU A 565 8.62 -6.67 7.22
N VAL A 566 7.40 -6.30 7.59
CA VAL A 566 6.45 -5.64 6.68
C VAL A 566 6.46 -4.17 7.00
N LYS A 567 6.89 -3.37 6.04
CA LYS A 567 6.98 -1.92 6.16
C LYS A 567 6.03 -1.26 5.19
N ILE A 568 5.29 -0.27 5.69
CA ILE A 568 4.41 0.56 4.86
C ILE A 568 4.89 2.00 4.97
N ALA A 569 5.01 2.66 3.81
CA ALA A 569 5.24 4.10 3.73
C ALA A 569 4.12 4.73 2.90
N ALA A 570 3.53 5.80 3.41
CA ALA A 570 2.54 6.58 2.68
C ALA A 570 3.22 7.77 2.00
N SER A 571 2.83 8.03 0.76
CA SER A 571 3.28 9.12 -0.08
C SER A 571 2.07 9.73 -0.81
N GLY A 572 2.30 10.45 -1.92
CA GLY A 572 1.26 11.18 -2.62
C GLY A 572 1.10 12.60 -2.06
N TYR A 573 -0.13 13.10 -1.99
CA TYR A 573 -0.44 14.40 -1.40
C TYR A 573 -1.76 14.37 -0.64
N VAL A 574 -1.94 15.35 0.25
CA VAL A 574 -3.05 15.38 1.22
C VAL A 574 -4.40 15.52 0.52
N PHE A 575 -5.34 14.67 0.92
CA PHE A 575 -6.76 14.83 0.63
C PHE A 575 -7.36 15.87 1.59
N GLY A 576 -8.02 16.88 1.03
CA GLY A 576 -8.56 17.97 1.84
C GLY A 576 -10.04 18.20 1.65
N ALA A 577 -10.58 18.95 2.61
CA ALA A 577 -11.95 19.44 2.58
C ALA A 577 -11.96 20.96 2.43
N PHE A 578 -13.09 21.48 2.00
CA PHE A 578 -13.32 22.92 1.98
C PHE A 578 -13.23 23.49 3.41
N TYR A 579 -12.45 24.57 3.57
CA TYR A 579 -12.25 25.20 4.86
C TYR A 579 -13.28 26.30 5.13
N ASP A 580 -13.90 26.24 6.29
CA ASP A 580 -14.46 27.36 7.03
C ASP A 580 -14.14 27.18 8.53
N SER A 581 -14.47 28.17 9.38
CA SER A 581 -14.15 28.14 10.82
C SER A 581 -14.76 26.96 11.60
N ASN A 582 -15.79 26.29 11.07
CA ASN A 582 -16.35 25.09 11.70
C ASN A 582 -15.46 23.87 11.54
N THR A 583 -14.51 23.92 10.61
CA THR A 583 -13.58 22.81 10.36
C THR A 583 -12.35 22.80 11.27
N ASP A 584 -12.10 23.90 12.01
CA ASP A 584 -10.91 24.05 12.86
C ASP A 584 -10.68 22.90 13.86
N PRO A 585 -11.71 22.34 14.54
CA PRO A 585 -11.49 21.24 15.48
C PRO A 585 -11.08 19.91 14.81
N TYR A 586 -11.23 19.78 13.49
CA TYR A 586 -11.14 18.50 12.79
C TYR A 586 -9.86 18.33 11.94
N GLY A 587 -8.98 19.35 11.92
CA GLY A 587 -7.77 19.26 11.11
C GLY A 587 -6.92 20.51 11.15
N TYR A 588 -6.04 20.64 10.16
CA TYR A 588 -5.16 21.78 10.00
C TYR A 588 -5.48 22.54 8.73
N THR A 589 -5.67 23.85 8.84
CA THR A 589 -5.79 24.74 7.68
C THR A 589 -4.43 24.86 6.99
N LEU A 590 -4.37 24.40 5.75
CA LEU A 590 -3.14 24.40 4.95
C LEU A 590 -3.08 25.57 3.97
N TYR A 591 -4.24 26.05 3.54
CA TYR A 591 -4.37 27.17 2.61
C TYR A 591 -5.76 27.81 2.75
N GLU A 592 -6.02 28.97 2.11
CA GLU A 592 -7.20 29.82 2.29
C GLU A 592 -8.53 29.07 2.21
N HIS A 593 -8.80 28.12 1.47
CA HIS A 593 -10.03 27.34 1.39
C HIS A 593 -9.77 25.83 1.49
N PHE A 594 -8.69 25.46 2.16
CA PHE A 594 -8.23 24.09 2.20
C PHE A 594 -7.79 23.68 3.61
N THR A 595 -8.49 22.70 4.16
CA THR A 595 -8.11 22.04 5.42
C THR A 595 -7.81 20.56 5.19
N SER A 596 -6.77 20.07 5.87
CA SER A 596 -6.48 18.65 5.97
C SER A 596 -7.18 18.08 7.19
N GLY A 597 -8.17 17.21 6.99
CA GLY A 597 -8.86 16.52 8.08
C GLY A 597 -7.97 15.52 8.80
N THR A 598 -8.19 15.33 10.10
CA THR A 598 -7.60 14.24 10.87
C THR A 598 -8.08 12.92 10.29
N HIS A 599 -7.17 11.97 10.06
CA HIS A 599 -7.54 10.65 9.53
C HIS A 599 -6.52 9.59 9.91
N ASP A 600 -6.98 8.34 9.88
CA ASP A 600 -6.20 7.15 10.17
C ASP A 600 -6.15 6.25 8.94
N HIS A 601 -4.97 5.66 8.69
CA HIS A 601 -4.80 4.57 7.74
C HIS A 601 -4.48 3.29 8.50
N LEU A 602 -5.28 2.25 8.27
CA LEU A 602 -5.20 0.96 8.95
C LEU A 602 -4.97 -0.14 7.92
N PHE A 603 -4.04 -1.06 8.20
CA PHE A 603 -3.71 -2.16 7.30
C PHE A 603 -3.86 -3.49 8.00
N ASN A 604 -4.64 -4.38 7.42
CA ASN A 604 -4.89 -5.72 7.95
C ASN A 604 -4.03 -6.76 7.22
N TYR A 605 -3.24 -7.52 7.98
CA TYR A 605 -2.43 -8.61 7.48
C TYR A 605 -2.88 -9.95 8.09
N LYS A 606 -3.03 -10.95 7.25
CA LYS A 606 -3.14 -12.34 7.67
C LYS A 606 -1.76 -12.97 7.71
N VAL A 607 -1.48 -13.68 8.82
CA VAL A 607 -0.23 -14.40 9.01
C VAL A 607 -0.55 -15.81 9.51
N ASP A 608 -0.32 -16.80 8.65
CA ASP A 608 -0.48 -18.21 8.98
C ASP A 608 0.89 -18.83 9.30
N LEU A 609 1.17 -18.99 10.58
CA LEU A 609 2.46 -19.45 11.09
C LEU A 609 2.55 -20.99 11.09
N ASP A 610 3.71 -21.51 10.65
CA ASP A 610 4.06 -22.93 10.63
C ASP A 610 5.41 -23.19 11.33
N VAL A 611 5.67 -22.55 12.44
CA VAL A 611 6.93 -22.64 13.17
C VAL A 611 7.16 -24.04 13.75
N GLY A 612 8.14 -24.78 13.19
CA GLY A 612 8.40 -26.16 13.58
C GLY A 612 7.26 -27.12 13.28
N GLY A 613 6.31 -26.71 12.41
CA GLY A 613 5.14 -27.48 12.00
C GLY A 613 3.83 -26.69 12.17
N ARG A 614 2.73 -27.31 11.78
CA ARG A 614 1.41 -26.68 11.62
C ARG A 614 0.66 -26.37 12.94
N LYS A 615 1.12 -26.91 14.07
CA LYS A 615 0.48 -26.72 15.37
C LYS A 615 1.27 -25.75 16.21
N ASN A 616 0.79 -24.52 16.29
CA ASN A 616 1.43 -23.48 17.07
C ASN A 616 0.55 -23.00 18.23
N SER A 617 1.19 -22.61 19.30
CA SER A 617 0.62 -22.01 20.49
C SER A 617 1.02 -20.54 20.57
N TYR A 618 0.21 -19.73 21.25
CA TYR A 618 0.44 -18.32 21.45
C TYR A 618 0.56 -17.99 22.94
N GLU A 619 1.58 -17.24 23.32
CA GLU A 619 1.73 -16.68 24.67
C GLU A 619 2.08 -15.20 24.63
N THR A 620 1.69 -14.50 25.67
CA THR A 620 2.22 -13.15 25.96
C THR A 620 3.25 -13.24 27.06
N ILE A 621 4.35 -12.48 26.91
CA ILE A 621 5.39 -12.36 27.93
C ILE A 621 5.45 -10.90 28.35
N GLU A 622 5.24 -10.65 29.62
CA GLU A 622 5.25 -9.32 30.24
C GLU A 622 6.41 -9.20 31.21
N ILE A 623 7.01 -8.02 31.30
CA ILE A 623 8.01 -7.70 32.33
C ILE A 623 7.28 -7.13 33.52
N GLY A 624 7.26 -7.88 34.59
CA GLY A 624 6.71 -7.45 35.87
C GLY A 624 7.81 -7.15 36.90
N ILE A 625 7.40 -6.87 38.13
CA ILE A 625 8.27 -6.72 39.26
C ILE A 625 7.88 -7.74 40.35
N GLU A 626 8.84 -8.19 41.12
CA GLU A 626 8.62 -8.98 42.33
C GLU A 626 9.46 -8.49 43.50
N ASN A 627 8.91 -8.66 44.71
CA ASN A 627 9.63 -8.39 45.94
C ASN A 627 10.30 -9.67 46.42
N ILE A 628 11.59 -9.64 46.66
CA ILE A 628 12.33 -10.73 47.20
C ILE A 628 13.06 -10.30 48.47
N THR A 629 13.31 -11.27 49.37
CA THR A 629 14.23 -11.11 50.47
C THR A 629 15.62 -11.58 50.04
N GLU A 630 16.61 -10.73 50.22
CA GLU A 630 18.01 -11.09 49.91
C GLU A 630 18.47 -12.25 50.81
N ARG A 631 18.99 -13.30 50.22
CA ARG A 631 19.49 -14.47 50.95
C ARG A 631 20.66 -14.12 51.90
N TRP A 632 21.52 -13.22 51.44
CA TRP A 632 22.70 -12.75 52.14
C TRP A 632 22.45 -11.49 53.00
N PHE A 633 21.29 -10.84 52.85
CA PHE A 633 20.81 -9.74 53.69
C PHE A 633 19.35 -9.96 54.06
N PRO A 634 19.03 -10.91 54.97
CA PRO A 634 17.64 -11.35 55.21
C PRO A 634 16.67 -10.24 55.66
N ASN A 635 17.21 -9.15 56.24
CA ASN A 635 16.42 -8.01 56.68
C ASN A 635 16.28 -6.90 55.63
N LYS A 636 16.78 -7.13 54.41
CA LYS A 636 16.68 -6.17 53.29
C LYS A 636 15.75 -6.68 52.23
N ARG A 637 14.80 -5.82 51.86
CA ARG A 637 13.93 -6.03 50.74
C ARG A 637 14.63 -5.60 49.43
N ARG A 638 14.49 -6.40 48.39
CA ARG A 638 14.90 -6.07 47.04
C ARG A 638 13.71 -6.21 46.07
N ILE A 639 13.64 -5.31 45.10
CA ILE A 639 12.69 -5.39 44.01
C ILE A 639 13.48 -5.73 42.74
N GLN A 640 13.02 -6.73 42.01
CA GLN A 640 13.65 -7.12 40.74
C GLN A 640 12.61 -7.33 39.64
N LYS A 641 13.07 -7.28 38.40
CA LYS A 641 12.23 -7.58 37.19
C LYS A 641 12.07 -9.10 37.07
N VAL A 642 10.88 -9.51 36.63
CA VAL A 642 10.52 -10.90 36.37
C VAL A 642 9.74 -11.02 35.08
N LEU A 643 9.94 -12.12 34.34
CA LEU A 643 9.16 -12.45 33.17
C LEU A 643 7.90 -13.23 33.59
N LYS A 644 6.72 -12.66 33.24
CA LYS A 644 5.43 -13.32 33.45
C LYS A 644 4.92 -13.82 32.12
N ARG A 645 4.77 -15.14 31.98
CA ARG A 645 4.30 -15.81 30.78
C ARG A 645 2.81 -16.18 30.91
N SER A 646 2.02 -15.95 29.87
CA SER A 646 0.60 -16.31 29.85
C SER A 646 0.24 -16.92 28.50
N VAL A 647 0.03 -18.22 28.45
CA VAL A 647 -0.45 -18.94 27.26
C VAL A 647 -1.93 -18.57 27.05
N LYS A 648 -2.32 -18.34 25.80
CA LYS A 648 -3.66 -17.98 25.40
C LYS A 648 -4.39 -19.21 24.88
N ASN A 649 -5.54 -19.51 25.45
CA ASN A 649 -6.26 -20.76 25.20
C ASN A 649 -7.54 -20.56 24.36
N THR A 650 -8.03 -19.35 24.25
CA THR A 650 -9.22 -18.99 23.47
C THR A 650 -8.93 -17.86 22.52
N GLU A 651 -9.73 -17.71 21.46
CA GLU A 651 -9.63 -16.61 20.50
C GLU A 651 -9.85 -15.25 21.18
N LEU A 652 -10.74 -15.19 22.16
CA LEU A 652 -10.96 -13.98 22.95
C LEU A 652 -9.71 -13.57 23.74
N ASP A 653 -9.02 -14.54 24.37
CA ASP A 653 -7.74 -14.28 25.05
C ASP A 653 -6.61 -13.94 24.06
N GLY A 654 -6.73 -14.42 22.82
CA GLY A 654 -5.81 -14.17 21.71
C GLY A 654 -5.96 -12.81 21.08
N ALA A 655 -7.06 -12.09 21.38
CA ALA A 655 -7.29 -10.73 20.91
C ALA A 655 -6.44 -9.74 21.72
N TYR A 656 -5.49 -9.08 21.06
CA TYR A 656 -4.50 -8.23 21.71
C TYR A 656 -4.77 -6.75 21.46
N LYS A 657 -5.01 -6.00 22.54
CA LYS A 657 -4.98 -4.53 22.54
C LYS A 657 -3.66 -4.08 23.19
N PHE A 658 -2.94 -3.21 22.49
CA PHE A 658 -1.67 -2.70 22.99
C PHE A 658 -1.88 -1.85 24.25
N ASN A 659 -1.08 -2.13 25.26
CA ASN A 659 -1.04 -1.33 26.48
C ASN A 659 0.33 -0.65 26.60
N PHE A 660 0.35 0.67 26.58
CA PHE A 660 1.56 1.47 26.66
C PHE A 660 2.26 1.35 28.02
N ASP A 661 1.50 1.13 29.09
CA ASP A 661 2.06 0.98 30.45
C ASP A 661 2.73 -0.39 30.68
N THR A 662 2.17 -1.42 30.04
CA THR A 662 2.64 -2.82 30.18
C THR A 662 2.75 -3.49 28.82
N PRO A 663 3.71 -3.08 27.98
CA PRO A 663 3.90 -3.70 26.68
C PRO A 663 4.31 -5.17 26.84
N LYS A 664 3.81 -6.03 25.93
CA LYS A 664 4.04 -7.48 25.97
C LYS A 664 4.80 -7.95 24.75
N TYR A 665 5.61 -8.97 24.92
CA TYR A 665 6.10 -9.75 23.78
C TYR A 665 5.02 -10.74 23.38
N LEU A 666 4.78 -10.84 22.07
CA LEU A 666 3.78 -11.71 21.45
C LEU A 666 4.50 -12.88 20.81
N ASN A 667 4.55 -14.01 21.53
CA ASN A 667 5.39 -15.15 21.19
C ASN A 667 4.55 -16.32 20.68
N PHE A 668 4.91 -16.83 19.49
CA PHE A 668 4.31 -18.00 18.85
C PHE A 668 5.34 -19.13 18.82
N PHE A 669 4.96 -20.31 19.27
CA PHE A 669 5.89 -21.41 19.41
C PHE A 669 5.23 -22.77 19.13
N ASN A 670 6.07 -23.76 18.86
CA ASN A 670 5.66 -25.16 18.78
C ASN A 670 6.01 -25.87 20.07
N ASP A 671 5.00 -26.49 20.71
CA ASP A 671 5.19 -27.23 21.97
C ASP A 671 6.04 -28.51 21.82
N ALA A 672 6.01 -29.11 20.61
CA ALA A 672 6.74 -30.34 20.33
C ALA A 672 8.22 -30.07 20.01
N GLU A 673 8.57 -28.87 19.54
CA GLU A 673 9.91 -28.53 19.09
C GLU A 673 10.66 -27.74 20.16
N LYS A 674 11.69 -28.36 20.72
CA LYS A 674 12.51 -27.77 21.78
C LYS A 674 14.00 -27.89 21.44
N ASN A 675 14.79 -26.91 21.88
CA ASN A 675 16.23 -27.00 21.82
C ASN A 675 16.76 -27.93 22.93
N ARG A 676 18.07 -28.17 22.92
CA ARG A 676 18.75 -29.06 23.91
C ARG A 676 18.59 -28.67 25.38
N VAL A 677 18.19 -27.42 25.65
CA VAL A 677 17.95 -26.93 27.02
C VAL A 677 16.47 -26.79 27.37
N GLY A 678 15.59 -27.35 26.50
CA GLY A 678 14.15 -27.40 26.75
C GLY A 678 13.38 -26.13 26.34
N VAL A 679 14.04 -25.15 25.72
CA VAL A 679 13.38 -23.93 25.22
C VAL A 679 12.64 -24.26 23.93
N LYS A 680 11.38 -23.86 23.85
CA LYS A 680 10.52 -24.09 22.71
C LYS A 680 10.95 -23.24 21.50
N LYS A 681 10.89 -23.83 20.33
CA LYS A 681 11.14 -23.12 19.06
C LYS A 681 10.01 -22.12 18.81
N GLY A 682 10.33 -20.88 18.50
CA GLY A 682 9.32 -19.85 18.38
C GLY A 682 9.75 -18.63 17.58
N TYR A 683 8.75 -17.85 17.20
CA TYR A 683 8.88 -16.53 16.61
C TYR A 683 8.09 -15.51 17.42
N ARG A 684 8.64 -14.32 17.55
CA ARG A 684 7.97 -13.18 18.17
C ARG A 684 7.38 -12.27 17.09
N ILE A 685 6.11 -11.90 17.23
CA ILE A 685 5.52 -10.83 16.45
C ILE A 685 5.76 -9.52 17.19
N GLN A 686 6.32 -8.55 16.49
CA GLN A 686 6.50 -7.18 16.97
C GLN A 686 5.68 -6.23 16.11
N LEU A 687 4.75 -5.51 16.74
CA LEU A 687 3.93 -4.50 16.09
C LEU A 687 4.75 -3.20 16.02
N GLY A 688 4.91 -2.65 14.79
CA GLY A 688 5.67 -1.42 14.56
C GLY A 688 4.79 -0.17 14.55
N GLY A 689 3.60 -0.25 13.92
CA GLY A 689 2.60 0.80 13.94
C GLY A 689 1.56 0.52 15.02
N ILE A 690 1.43 1.41 15.99
CA ILE A 690 0.48 1.24 17.09
C ILE A 690 -0.42 2.46 17.12
N LEU A 691 -1.67 2.25 16.75
CA LEU A 691 -2.75 3.21 16.84
C LEU A 691 -3.82 2.65 17.77
N LYS A 692 -4.34 3.49 18.64
CA LYS A 692 -5.53 3.16 19.42
C LYS A 692 -6.76 3.49 18.58
N GLN A 693 -7.59 2.49 18.29
CA GLN A 693 -8.92 2.75 17.74
C GLN A 693 -9.73 3.58 18.74
N LEU A 694 -10.15 4.78 18.33
CA LEU A 694 -10.85 5.74 19.18
C LEU A 694 -12.38 5.65 19.08
N TYR A 695 -12.88 5.10 17.97
CA TYR A 695 -14.32 4.99 17.77
C TYR A 695 -14.93 3.92 18.70
N PRO A 696 -16.07 4.20 19.31
CA PRO A 696 -16.78 3.21 20.12
C PRO A 696 -17.27 2.04 19.26
N GLU A 697 -17.38 0.85 19.85
CA GLU A 697 -17.73 -0.38 19.12
C GLU A 697 -19.14 -0.33 18.50
N ASP A 698 -20.02 0.52 19.01
CA ASP A 698 -21.39 0.76 18.52
C ASP A 698 -21.47 1.83 17.41
N TRP A 699 -20.35 2.45 17.04
CA TRP A 699 -20.34 3.37 15.89
C TRP A 699 -20.58 2.60 14.59
N MET A 700 -21.48 3.13 13.75
CA MET A 700 -22.00 2.45 12.57
C MET A 700 -20.92 1.96 11.57
N MET A 701 -19.73 2.56 11.58
CA MET A 701 -18.65 2.20 10.66
C MET A 701 -17.75 1.08 11.19
N VAL A 702 -17.75 0.83 12.51
CA VAL A 702 -16.89 -0.19 13.12
C VAL A 702 -17.17 -1.60 12.58
N PRO A 703 -18.42 -2.03 12.36
CA PRO A 703 -18.69 -3.36 11.78
C PRO A 703 -18.00 -3.63 10.44
N MET A 704 -17.81 -2.62 9.59
CA MET A 704 -17.15 -2.83 8.29
C MET A 704 -15.63 -3.06 8.41
N MET A 705 -15.03 -2.64 9.53
CA MET A 705 -13.61 -2.75 9.82
C MET A 705 -13.34 -3.25 11.24
N SER A 706 -14.15 -4.19 11.73
CA SER A 706 -14.08 -4.71 13.13
C SER A 706 -12.71 -5.31 13.49
N TRP A 707 -11.95 -5.77 12.50
CA TRP A 707 -10.57 -6.21 12.67
C TRP A 707 -9.65 -5.10 13.23
N SER A 708 -9.98 -3.83 13.05
CA SER A 708 -9.19 -2.69 13.56
C SER A 708 -9.33 -2.45 15.07
N LEU A 709 -10.28 -3.10 15.73
CA LEU A 709 -10.47 -2.99 17.19
C LEU A 709 -9.29 -3.56 17.99
N TYR A 710 -8.51 -4.42 17.38
CA TYR A 710 -7.35 -5.08 17.98
C TYR A 710 -6.11 -4.88 17.09
N GLN A 711 -4.95 -4.65 17.71
CA GLN A 711 -3.69 -4.58 16.98
C GLN A 711 -3.25 -5.96 16.48
N MET A 712 -3.72 -7.04 17.10
CA MET A 712 -3.55 -8.41 16.64
C MET A 712 -4.66 -9.27 17.22
N ALA A 713 -5.19 -10.20 16.43
CA ALA A 713 -6.07 -11.25 16.89
C ALA A 713 -5.50 -12.61 16.45
N VAL A 714 -5.56 -13.59 17.33
CA VAL A 714 -5.13 -14.97 17.04
C VAL A 714 -6.37 -15.84 16.98
N THR A 715 -6.62 -16.43 15.83
CA THR A 715 -7.79 -17.26 15.57
C THR A 715 -7.37 -18.65 15.12
N LYS A 716 -8.27 -19.61 15.25
CA LYS A 716 -8.08 -20.96 14.71
C LYS A 716 -8.10 -20.88 13.18
N TYR A 717 -7.13 -21.52 12.54
CA TYR A 717 -7.11 -21.64 11.08
C TYR A 717 -8.35 -22.40 10.56
N LYS A 718 -8.95 -21.90 9.47
CA LYS A 718 -10.10 -22.49 8.79
C LYS A 718 -9.81 -22.62 7.29
N GLU A 719 -9.89 -23.82 6.78
CA GLU A 719 -9.60 -24.16 5.37
C GLU A 719 -10.48 -23.43 4.35
N ASN A 720 -11.69 -23.04 4.73
CA ASN A 720 -12.62 -22.34 3.85
C ASN A 720 -12.42 -20.81 3.81
N GLU A 721 -11.58 -20.26 4.70
CA GLU A 721 -11.26 -18.84 4.76
C GLU A 721 -9.97 -18.51 3.98
N THR A 722 -9.95 -18.86 2.70
CA THR A 722 -8.78 -18.68 1.83
C THR A 722 -8.57 -17.23 1.40
N GLN A 723 -9.59 -16.39 1.48
CA GLN A 723 -9.57 -15.00 1.05
C GLN A 723 -10.48 -14.15 1.94
N SER A 724 -10.13 -12.87 2.10
CA SER A 724 -10.98 -11.89 2.75
C SER A 724 -12.27 -11.67 1.99
N SER A 725 -13.37 -11.48 2.73
CA SER A 725 -14.66 -11.02 2.20
C SER A 725 -14.88 -9.52 2.39
N SER A 726 -13.88 -8.78 2.85
CA SER A 726 -13.96 -7.34 3.18
C SER A 726 -14.37 -6.47 2.00
N ILE A 727 -14.13 -6.94 0.77
CA ILE A 727 -14.58 -6.28 -0.47
C ILE A 727 -16.10 -5.97 -0.49
N TYR A 728 -16.89 -6.64 0.35
CA TYR A 728 -18.35 -6.45 0.47
C TYR A 728 -18.75 -5.66 1.74
N ASN A 729 -17.80 -5.20 2.54
CA ASN A 729 -18.12 -4.60 3.83
C ASN A 729 -18.49 -3.12 3.75
N GLN A 730 -18.16 -2.45 2.65
CA GLN A 730 -18.14 -0.98 2.55
C GLN A 730 -19.49 -0.33 2.90
N ASN A 731 -20.60 -0.92 2.51
CA ASN A 731 -21.92 -0.33 2.75
C ASN A 731 -22.94 -1.30 3.36
N ALA A 732 -22.49 -2.27 4.10
CA ALA A 732 -23.37 -3.21 4.81
C ALA A 732 -23.03 -3.29 6.31
N PRO A 733 -23.04 -2.19 7.09
CA PRO A 733 -22.63 -2.20 8.49
C PRO A 733 -23.53 -3.10 9.37
N ALA A 734 -24.78 -3.35 8.97
CA ALA A 734 -25.68 -4.28 9.66
C ALA A 734 -25.38 -5.77 9.37
N ASP A 735 -24.50 -6.04 8.41
CA ASP A 735 -24.03 -7.39 8.04
C ASP A 735 -22.53 -7.48 8.36
N PRO A 736 -22.12 -7.56 9.63
CA PRO A 736 -20.71 -7.52 10.02
C PRO A 736 -19.96 -8.63 9.30
N GLN A 737 -18.84 -8.27 8.72
CA GLN A 737 -18.00 -9.20 8.02
C GLN A 737 -17.06 -9.87 9.01
N VAL A 738 -16.97 -11.16 8.94
CA VAL A 738 -15.91 -11.90 9.59
C VAL A 738 -14.68 -11.79 8.70
N SER A 739 -13.70 -11.07 9.17
CA SER A 739 -12.39 -10.99 8.54
C SER A 739 -11.53 -12.19 8.91
#